data_65d1737b5031449888c40a50e2ee09c5
#
_entry.id   65d1737b5031449888c40a50e2ee09c5
#
_cell.length_a   1.000
_cell.length_b   1.000
_cell.length_c   1.000
_cell.angle_alpha   90.00
_cell.angle_beta   90.00
_cell.angle_gamma   90.00
#
_symmetry.space_group_name_H-M   'P 1'
#
loop_
_entity.id
_entity.type
_entity.pdbx_description
1 polymer ?
#
loop_
_entity_poly.entity_id
_entity_poly.type
_entity_poly.pdbx_seq_one_letter_code
_entity_poly.pdbx_strand_id
1 'polypeptide(L)'
;MYNSLFYCIISYFLSLFFRCPIVMSFCQFFLLGNNFDSSFVKQQKSNTMNQVNSQNNYDSLNRYARNLNELASSGKLDPVIGRDDEIRRVLQILSRRTKNNPILIGEPGVGKTAIAEGLAQRIVHGDVPENLKSRKVYSLDMGALIAGAKYQGEFEERLKNVVKEVVDSQGEIVLFIDEIHTLVGAGASSGAMDAANILKPALARGELQAVGATTLSEYQKYFEKDKALERRFQIVMVDEPSEESAISILRGLKEKYENHHQVRILDEAIIAAVELSVRYISNRFLPDKAIDLVDEAASRLRLQINSLPEELENIQRKIRQLEIEREAIKRENDKQKIETLTQVISELNTERDRIKSRWETERSFIEKIQKEKKNIEKYRHEAEVAERDGNYGLVAELRYGKIPNSESNIESAKEELKKIQGDNPLINEVVSAEDIAEIVSRWTGIPVNKMLQSERDKLLNLEKELHKRVVGQDEAIVAVADAIRRSRAGLQDARRPIGSFIFLGTTGVGKTELAKALAEFLFDDENNMVRIDMSEYQERHSVSRLIGAPPGYVGYDESGQLTEAVRRKPYSVVLLDEIEKAHQDVYNILLQILDDGRLTDNKGRLVDFKNTIIIMTSNLGAMAIQEMITKNQERRTKNEELEVQSSEADFDEMRNKVMEILRQFMKPEFLNRIDDIIMFTPLSREQIINVVAMQFNTLKKMLKKNNIDIEMTSEAMRFVAETSFDVRYGARPVKRMMQRELINELSKMILSDKVNKEKPIVVDCEGEKIVFRN
;
A
#
# COMPACT_ATOMS: atom_id res chain seq x y z
N MET A 1 -37.10 -30.33 -14.22
CA MET A 1 -37.59 -29.13 -13.51
C MET A 1 -36.71 -27.88 -13.64
N TYR A 2 -35.48 -27.98 -14.10
CA TYR A 2 -34.58 -26.79 -14.23
C TYR A 2 -34.70 -26.01 -15.54
N ASN A 3 -35.22 -26.60 -16.62
CA ASN A 3 -35.37 -25.93 -17.92
C ASN A 3 -36.61 -25.03 -18.03
N SER A 4 -37.59 -25.19 -17.16
CA SER A 4 -38.83 -24.38 -17.18
C SER A 4 -38.67 -23.01 -16.51
N LEU A 5 -37.76 -22.91 -15.51
CA LEU A 5 -37.47 -21.63 -14.83
C LEU A 5 -36.59 -20.67 -15.68
N PHE A 6 -35.74 -21.24 -16.52
CA PHE A 6 -34.85 -20.46 -17.39
C PHE A 6 -35.62 -19.74 -18.52
N TYR A 7 -36.63 -20.39 -19.05
CA TYR A 7 -37.52 -19.79 -20.07
C TYR A 7 -38.46 -18.72 -19.51
N CYS A 8 -38.91 -18.85 -18.27
CA CYS A 8 -39.70 -17.79 -17.61
C CYS A 8 -38.91 -16.54 -17.32
N ILE A 9 -37.63 -16.66 -16.90
CA ILE A 9 -36.76 -15.51 -16.61
C ILE A 9 -36.38 -14.75 -17.87
N ILE A 10 -36.10 -15.45 -18.97
CA ILE A 10 -35.79 -14.83 -20.28
C ILE A 10 -37.04 -14.14 -20.86
N SER A 11 -38.22 -14.72 -20.72
CA SER A 11 -39.48 -14.10 -21.16
C SER A 11 -39.83 -12.85 -20.35
N TYR A 12 -39.52 -12.82 -19.07
CA TYR A 12 -39.74 -11.64 -18.19
C TYR A 12 -38.75 -10.51 -18.51
N PHE A 13 -37.50 -10.84 -18.82
CA PHE A 13 -36.50 -9.84 -19.24
C PHE A 13 -36.79 -9.24 -20.61
N LEU A 14 -37.24 -10.03 -21.56
CA LEU A 14 -37.64 -9.55 -22.88
C LEU A 14 -38.89 -8.65 -22.85
N SER A 15 -39.85 -8.91 -21.95
CA SER A 15 -41.05 -8.07 -21.81
C SER A 15 -40.74 -6.69 -21.14
N LEU A 16 -39.70 -6.59 -20.35
CA LEU A 16 -39.25 -5.33 -19.74
C LEU A 16 -38.45 -4.43 -20.71
N PHE A 17 -37.76 -5.04 -21.70
CA PHE A 17 -36.99 -4.30 -22.71
C PHE A 17 -37.88 -3.63 -23.79
N PHE A 18 -39.08 -4.15 -24.02
CA PHE A 18 -40.00 -3.57 -25.02
C PHE A 18 -40.90 -2.43 -24.52
N ARG A 19 -40.77 -2.02 -23.26
CA ARG A 19 -41.55 -0.88 -22.69
C ARG A 19 -40.82 0.43 -22.55
N CYS A 20 -39.63 0.58 -23.14
CA CYS A 20 -38.90 1.83 -23.08
C CYS A 20 -39.07 2.61 -24.40
N PRO A 21 -39.68 3.81 -24.39
CA PRO A 21 -39.98 4.59 -25.62
C PRO A 21 -38.77 5.00 -26.45
N ILE A 22 -37.56 4.93 -25.87
CA ILE A 22 -36.29 5.34 -26.51
C ILE A 22 -35.79 4.26 -27.51
N VAL A 23 -36.14 3.00 -27.32
CA VAL A 23 -35.69 1.91 -28.21
C VAL A 23 -36.55 1.81 -29.49
N MET A 24 -37.80 2.24 -29.45
CA MET A 24 -38.67 2.26 -30.64
C MET A 24 -38.27 3.32 -31.67
N SER A 25 -37.65 4.43 -31.22
CA SER A 25 -37.21 5.50 -32.14
C SER A 25 -35.95 5.11 -32.95
N PHE A 26 -35.15 4.15 -32.44
CA PHE A 26 -33.96 3.68 -33.16
C PHE A 26 -34.24 2.60 -34.21
N CYS A 27 -35.26 1.78 -34.02
CA CYS A 27 -35.65 0.77 -34.98
C CYS A 27 -36.44 1.31 -36.20
N GLN A 28 -37.13 2.44 -36.04
CA GLN A 28 -37.80 3.10 -37.17
C GLN A 28 -36.83 3.85 -38.13
N PHE A 29 -35.64 4.20 -37.62
CA PHE A 29 -34.59 4.83 -38.46
C PHE A 29 -33.81 3.82 -39.30
N PHE A 30 -33.84 2.52 -38.98
CA PHE A 30 -33.11 1.47 -39.71
C PHE A 30 -33.93 0.77 -40.80
N LEU A 31 -35.25 0.96 -40.82
CA LEU A 31 -36.15 0.29 -41.78
C LEU A 31 -36.63 1.16 -42.95
N LEU A 32 -36.24 2.44 -43.01
CA LEU A 32 -36.64 3.37 -44.07
C LEU A 32 -35.48 3.80 -44.98
N GLY A 33 -34.33 3.14 -44.95
CA GLY A 33 -33.11 3.50 -45.65
C GLY A 33 -32.71 2.65 -46.83
N ASN A 34 -33.61 1.93 -47.47
CA ASN A 34 -33.30 1.18 -48.70
C ASN A 34 -34.20 1.61 -49.84
N ASN A 35 -33.86 2.74 -50.46
CA ASN A 35 -34.10 3.07 -51.86
C ASN A 35 -33.40 4.41 -52.17
N PHE A 36 -32.11 4.37 -52.49
CA PHE A 36 -31.43 5.45 -53.20
C PHE A 36 -30.71 4.89 -54.41
N ASP A 37 -31.11 5.45 -55.48
CA ASP A 37 -30.82 5.17 -56.90
C ASP A 37 -29.32 5.19 -57.22
N SER A 38 -28.83 4.16 -57.90
CA SER A 38 -27.42 3.92 -58.23
C SER A 38 -26.88 4.77 -59.39
N SER A 39 -27.60 5.82 -59.82
CA SER A 39 -27.25 6.64 -60.99
C SER A 39 -26.44 7.91 -60.66
N PHE A 40 -26.33 8.34 -59.40
CA PHE A 40 -25.65 9.62 -59.06
C PHE A 40 -24.17 9.48 -58.66
N VAL A 41 -23.64 8.27 -58.51
CA VAL A 41 -22.24 8.04 -58.05
C VAL A 41 -21.25 7.88 -59.22
N LYS A 42 -21.71 7.88 -60.48
CA LYS A 42 -20.83 7.68 -61.65
C LYS A 42 -20.36 8.95 -62.37
N GLN A 43 -20.75 10.15 -61.93
CA GLN A 43 -20.37 11.40 -62.62
C GLN A 43 -19.43 12.35 -61.87
N GLN A 44 -18.90 11.96 -60.67
CA GLN A 44 -17.88 12.77 -59.98
C GLN A 44 -16.50 12.10 -59.89
N LYS A 45 -16.20 11.10 -60.72
CA LYS A 45 -14.89 10.43 -60.76
C LYS A 45 -13.98 10.82 -61.89
N SER A 46 -14.20 11.96 -62.58
CA SER A 46 -13.35 12.32 -63.74
C SER A 46 -12.75 13.70 -63.77
N ASN A 47 -12.71 14.49 -62.67
CA ASN A 47 -11.99 15.76 -62.69
C ASN A 47 -11.35 16.17 -61.36
N THR A 48 -10.49 15.34 -60.82
CA THR A 48 -9.46 15.78 -59.83
C THR A 48 -8.29 14.79 -59.82
N MET A 49 -7.67 14.59 -60.99
CA MET A 49 -6.30 14.12 -61.06
C MET A 49 -5.45 15.33 -61.44
N ASN A 50 -4.78 15.89 -60.45
CA ASN A 50 -3.50 16.60 -60.50
C ASN A 50 -3.43 17.66 -59.39
N GLN A 51 -3.29 17.19 -58.15
CA GLN A 51 -2.44 17.85 -57.16
C GLN A 51 -1.92 16.75 -56.26
N VAL A 52 -0.72 16.30 -56.53
CA VAL A 52 0.06 15.39 -55.70
C VAL A 52 0.54 16.23 -54.51
N ASN A 53 -0.26 16.23 -53.45
CA ASN A 53 0.26 16.45 -52.11
C ASN A 53 0.61 15.06 -51.56
N SER A 54 1.90 14.84 -51.38
CA SER A 54 2.45 13.65 -50.69
C SER A 54 2.08 13.64 -49.21
N GLN A 55 0.83 13.36 -48.88
CA GLN A 55 0.44 12.87 -47.60
C GLN A 55 0.68 11.36 -47.66
N ASN A 56 1.74 10.91 -46.99
CA ASN A 56 2.01 9.49 -46.78
C ASN A 56 0.78 8.87 -46.13
N ASN A 57 0.03 8.04 -46.86
CA ASN A 57 -1.11 7.30 -46.35
C ASN A 57 -0.61 6.13 -45.48
N TYR A 58 -0.31 6.41 -44.22
CA TYR A 58 -0.03 5.39 -43.20
C TYR A 58 -1.33 4.92 -42.55
N ASP A 59 -2.19 4.23 -43.28
CA ASP A 59 -3.53 3.87 -42.83
C ASP A 59 -3.48 2.86 -41.65
N SER A 60 -2.58 1.88 -41.70
CA SER A 60 -2.42 0.85 -40.62
C SER A 60 -1.67 1.42 -39.42
N LEU A 61 -0.63 2.24 -39.64
CA LEU A 61 0.11 2.90 -38.57
C LEU A 61 -0.79 3.85 -37.76
N ASN A 62 -1.57 4.68 -38.42
CA ASN A 62 -2.47 5.62 -37.76
C ASN A 62 -3.61 4.89 -37.00
N ARG A 63 -3.95 3.66 -37.41
CA ARG A 63 -4.99 2.86 -36.75
C ARG A 63 -4.48 2.09 -35.53
N TYR A 64 -3.23 1.60 -35.56
CA TYR A 64 -2.68 0.69 -34.57
C TYR A 64 -1.45 1.23 -33.85
N ALA A 65 -1.00 2.45 -34.16
CA ALA A 65 0.09 3.11 -33.49
C ALA A 65 -0.18 4.59 -33.25
N ARG A 66 0.41 5.16 -32.20
CA ARG A 66 0.27 6.58 -31.85
C ARG A 66 1.53 7.33 -32.25
N ASN A 67 1.39 8.45 -32.93
CA ASN A 67 2.51 9.31 -33.28
C ASN A 67 2.95 10.15 -32.08
N LEU A 68 4.08 9.79 -31.45
CA LEU A 68 4.59 10.50 -30.28
C LEU A 68 5.11 11.92 -30.64
N ASN A 69 5.60 12.15 -31.86
CA ASN A 69 6.04 13.49 -32.27
C ASN A 69 4.88 14.47 -32.35
N GLU A 70 3.73 14.04 -32.84
CA GLU A 70 2.51 14.87 -32.87
C GLU A 70 2.01 15.18 -31.48
N LEU A 71 2.05 14.18 -30.57
CA LEU A 71 1.70 14.38 -29.17
C LEU A 71 2.70 15.34 -28.48
N ALA A 72 4.00 15.22 -28.77
CA ALA A 72 5.02 16.13 -28.28
C ALA A 72 4.81 17.56 -28.77
N SER A 73 4.54 17.72 -30.09
CA SER A 73 4.31 19.04 -30.68
C SER A 73 3.03 19.71 -30.18
N SER A 74 2.03 18.93 -29.79
CA SER A 74 0.77 19.42 -29.18
C SER A 74 0.84 19.63 -27.67
N GLY A 75 2.01 19.43 -27.01
CA GLY A 75 2.20 19.60 -25.60
C GLY A 75 1.46 18.57 -24.71
N LYS A 76 0.99 17.48 -25.30
CA LYS A 76 0.20 16.45 -24.59
C LYS A 76 1.06 15.42 -23.84
N LEU A 77 2.36 15.34 -24.16
CA LEU A 77 3.27 14.44 -23.45
C LEU A 77 3.76 15.06 -22.14
N ASP A 78 4.07 14.21 -21.20
CA ASP A 78 4.66 14.63 -19.93
C ASP A 78 6.14 14.99 -20.09
N PRO A 79 6.67 15.97 -19.33
CA PRO A 79 8.08 16.32 -19.38
C PRO A 79 8.90 15.13 -18.84
N VAL A 80 9.91 14.72 -19.59
CA VAL A 80 10.82 13.64 -19.17
C VAL A 80 12.03 14.23 -18.47
N ILE A 81 12.23 13.86 -17.22
CA ILE A 81 13.26 14.42 -16.33
C ILE A 81 14.13 13.28 -15.80
N GLY A 82 15.45 13.49 -15.74
CA GLY A 82 16.39 12.57 -15.10
C GLY A 82 16.66 11.27 -15.88
N ARG A 83 16.37 11.24 -17.20
CA ARG A 83 16.63 10.09 -18.10
C ARG A 83 17.52 10.45 -19.28
N ASP A 84 18.37 11.46 -19.10
CA ASP A 84 19.23 11.99 -20.15
C ASP A 84 20.25 11.00 -20.67
N ASP A 85 20.84 10.19 -19.79
CA ASP A 85 21.87 9.20 -20.15
C ASP A 85 21.26 8.02 -20.92
N GLU A 86 20.09 7.53 -20.49
CA GLU A 86 19.39 6.46 -21.18
C GLU A 86 18.91 6.95 -22.57
N ILE A 87 18.33 8.13 -22.69
CA ILE A 87 17.91 8.71 -23.97
C ILE A 87 19.13 8.92 -24.88
N ARG A 88 20.24 9.46 -24.36
CA ARG A 88 21.49 9.60 -25.09
C ARG A 88 22.00 8.24 -25.60
N ARG A 89 21.91 7.21 -24.76
CA ARG A 89 22.29 5.85 -25.14
C ARG A 89 21.40 5.28 -26.24
N VAL A 90 20.10 5.51 -26.18
CA VAL A 90 19.12 5.12 -27.21
C VAL A 90 19.46 5.82 -28.53
N LEU A 91 19.72 7.14 -28.54
CA LEU A 91 20.12 7.91 -29.71
C LEU A 91 21.43 7.38 -30.32
N GLN A 92 22.42 7.04 -29.49
CA GLN A 92 23.67 6.43 -29.97
C GLN A 92 23.43 5.09 -30.66
N ILE A 93 22.55 4.24 -30.09
CA ILE A 93 22.24 2.93 -30.68
C ILE A 93 21.48 3.10 -31.99
N LEU A 94 20.47 3.95 -32.05
CA LEU A 94 19.69 4.23 -33.27
C LEU A 94 20.56 4.77 -34.42
N SER A 95 21.66 5.45 -34.12
CA SER A 95 22.63 5.98 -35.09
C SER A 95 23.65 4.94 -35.60
N ARG A 96 23.65 3.71 -35.07
CA ARG A 96 24.60 2.66 -35.48
C ARG A 96 24.22 2.05 -36.84
N ARG A 97 25.21 1.53 -37.53
CA ARG A 97 25.00 0.81 -38.82
C ARG A 97 24.40 -0.58 -38.60
N THR A 98 24.77 -1.26 -37.51
CA THR A 98 24.32 -2.61 -37.17
C THR A 98 23.96 -2.63 -35.68
N LYS A 99 23.07 -3.52 -35.25
CA LYS A 99 22.53 -3.57 -33.89
C LYS A 99 21.99 -2.19 -33.46
N ASN A 100 21.21 -1.60 -34.34
CA ASN A 100 20.65 -0.26 -34.21
C ASN A 100 19.26 -0.24 -33.53
N ASN A 101 18.83 -1.34 -32.96
CA ASN A 101 17.57 -1.44 -32.22
C ASN A 101 17.87 -1.51 -30.71
N PRO A 102 17.57 -0.48 -29.92
CA PRO A 102 17.68 -0.55 -28.46
C PRO A 102 16.53 -1.36 -27.87
N ILE A 103 16.83 -2.09 -26.78
CA ILE A 103 15.83 -2.70 -25.93
C ILE A 103 16.03 -2.18 -24.51
N LEU A 104 14.98 -1.54 -23.98
CA LEU A 104 14.93 -0.99 -22.63
C LEU A 104 14.57 -2.12 -21.68
N ILE A 105 15.46 -2.44 -20.74
CA ILE A 105 15.26 -3.50 -19.76
C ILE A 105 15.21 -2.86 -18.38
N GLY A 106 14.14 -3.08 -17.65
CA GLY A 106 13.97 -2.57 -16.27
C GLY A 106 12.68 -3.06 -15.66
N GLU A 107 12.53 -2.88 -14.36
CA GLU A 107 11.35 -3.28 -13.63
C GLU A 107 10.10 -2.48 -14.06
N PRO A 108 8.88 -2.98 -13.81
CA PRO A 108 7.65 -2.22 -14.07
C PRO A 108 7.64 -0.90 -13.29
N GLY A 109 7.19 0.20 -13.92
CA GLY A 109 7.07 1.49 -13.24
C GLY A 109 8.34 2.34 -13.15
N VAL A 110 9.50 1.87 -13.68
CA VAL A 110 10.74 2.68 -13.69
C VAL A 110 10.78 3.77 -14.77
N GLY A 111 9.77 3.86 -15.63
CA GLY A 111 9.68 4.91 -16.66
C GLY A 111 10.26 4.54 -18.02
N LYS A 112 10.22 3.26 -18.45
CA LYS A 112 10.67 2.83 -19.79
C LYS A 112 9.92 3.54 -20.92
N THR A 113 8.62 3.68 -20.81
CA THR A 113 7.78 4.36 -21.82
C THR A 113 8.10 5.85 -21.90
N ALA A 114 8.39 6.51 -20.76
CA ALA A 114 8.81 7.90 -20.70
C ALA A 114 10.10 8.17 -21.52
N ILE A 115 11.03 7.20 -21.59
CA ILE A 115 12.24 7.35 -22.42
C ILE A 115 11.89 7.47 -23.92
N ALA A 116 10.89 6.73 -24.39
CA ALA A 116 10.43 6.85 -25.78
C ALA A 116 9.71 8.18 -26.04
N GLU A 117 8.95 8.68 -25.08
CA GLU A 117 8.33 9.99 -25.12
C GLU A 117 9.36 11.11 -25.09
N GLY A 118 10.38 11.01 -24.23
CA GLY A 118 11.51 11.94 -24.19
C GLY A 118 12.34 11.94 -25.47
N LEU A 119 12.50 10.78 -26.11
CA LEU A 119 13.12 10.70 -27.44
C LEU A 119 12.31 11.52 -28.47
N ALA A 120 10.98 11.37 -28.50
CA ALA A 120 10.12 12.11 -29.40
C ALA A 120 10.16 13.63 -29.11
N GLN A 121 10.17 14.04 -27.85
CA GLN A 121 10.32 15.45 -27.45
C GLN A 121 11.65 16.05 -27.96
N ARG A 122 12.77 15.35 -27.76
CA ARG A 122 14.08 15.82 -28.25
C ARG A 122 14.14 15.91 -29.78
N ILE A 123 13.50 14.98 -30.49
CA ILE A 123 13.42 15.06 -31.97
C ILE A 123 12.64 16.30 -32.37
N VAL A 124 11.51 16.60 -31.76
CA VAL A 124 10.68 17.78 -32.05
C VAL A 124 11.41 19.08 -31.74
N HIS A 125 12.18 19.13 -30.64
CA HIS A 125 12.99 20.30 -30.29
C HIS A 125 14.29 20.41 -31.09
N GLY A 126 14.63 19.39 -31.90
CA GLY A 126 15.86 19.38 -32.69
C GLY A 126 17.13 19.07 -31.92
N ASP A 127 17.02 18.65 -30.65
CA ASP A 127 18.12 18.27 -29.77
C ASP A 127 18.55 16.82 -30.00
N VAL A 128 18.80 16.48 -31.25
CA VAL A 128 19.24 15.15 -31.70
C VAL A 128 20.26 15.28 -32.84
N PRO A 129 21.09 14.26 -33.08
CA PRO A 129 21.96 14.24 -34.26
C PRO A 129 21.19 14.43 -35.56
N GLU A 130 21.84 15.07 -36.58
CA GLU A 130 21.19 15.45 -37.85
C GLU A 130 20.46 14.29 -38.53
N ASN A 131 21.02 13.10 -38.49
CA ASN A 131 20.46 11.89 -39.10
C ASN A 131 19.16 11.39 -38.40
N LEU A 132 18.80 11.97 -37.25
CA LEU A 132 17.59 11.60 -36.48
C LEU A 132 16.55 12.73 -36.45
N LYS A 133 16.86 13.96 -36.92
CA LYS A 133 15.93 15.11 -36.88
C LYS A 133 14.65 14.90 -37.68
N SER A 134 14.71 14.13 -38.77
CA SER A 134 13.54 13.83 -39.62
C SER A 134 12.75 12.62 -39.18
N ARG A 135 13.18 11.95 -38.09
CA ARG A 135 12.54 10.70 -37.63
C ARG A 135 11.24 10.96 -36.88
N LYS A 136 10.31 10.03 -37.07
CA LYS A 136 9.04 10.00 -36.34
C LYS A 136 8.99 8.76 -35.46
N VAL A 137 8.65 8.94 -34.21
CA VAL A 137 8.49 7.82 -33.23
C VAL A 137 7.02 7.47 -33.15
N TYR A 138 6.69 6.22 -33.44
CA TYR A 138 5.35 5.68 -33.32
C TYR A 138 5.32 4.62 -32.22
N SER A 139 4.41 4.78 -31.25
CA SER A 139 4.17 3.78 -30.20
C SER A 139 3.10 2.79 -30.66
N LEU A 140 3.48 1.51 -30.78
CA LEU A 140 2.59 0.43 -31.20
C LEU A 140 1.59 0.10 -30.08
N ASP A 141 0.30 0.09 -30.39
CA ASP A 141 -0.77 -0.28 -29.47
C ASP A 141 -1.12 -1.76 -29.67
N MET A 142 -0.56 -2.61 -28.80
CA MET A 142 -0.82 -4.06 -28.82
C MET A 142 -2.29 -4.40 -28.57
N GLY A 143 -2.96 -3.63 -27.70
CA GLY A 143 -4.38 -3.80 -27.43
C GLY A 143 -5.24 -3.55 -28.66
N ALA A 144 -4.96 -2.50 -29.42
CA ALA A 144 -5.67 -2.18 -30.68
C ALA A 144 -5.44 -3.23 -31.78
N LEU A 145 -4.23 -3.82 -31.82
CA LEU A 145 -3.92 -4.90 -32.78
C LEU A 145 -4.73 -6.17 -32.52
N ILE A 146 -4.90 -6.52 -31.23
CA ILE A 146 -5.59 -7.75 -30.81
C ILE A 146 -7.11 -7.54 -30.75
N ALA A 147 -7.57 -6.34 -30.42
CA ALA A 147 -9.00 -6.08 -30.24
C ALA A 147 -9.80 -6.37 -31.51
N GLY A 148 -10.85 -7.17 -31.37
CA GLY A 148 -11.76 -7.55 -32.46
C GLY A 148 -11.19 -8.54 -33.48
N ALA A 149 -9.97 -9.05 -33.32
CA ALA A 149 -9.45 -10.13 -34.15
C ALA A 149 -10.15 -11.44 -33.75
N LYS A 150 -11.07 -11.92 -34.58
CA LYS A 150 -11.79 -13.20 -34.35
C LYS A 150 -10.92 -14.41 -34.65
N TYR A 151 -9.93 -14.26 -35.51
CA TYR A 151 -9.00 -15.30 -35.93
C TYR A 151 -7.56 -14.77 -35.82
N GLN A 152 -6.65 -15.65 -35.47
CA GLN A 152 -5.24 -15.34 -35.30
C GLN A 152 -4.58 -14.73 -36.56
N GLY A 153 -5.00 -15.15 -37.76
CA GLY A 153 -4.53 -14.60 -39.02
C GLY A 153 -4.83 -13.10 -39.20
N GLU A 154 -5.90 -12.58 -38.59
CA GLU A 154 -6.21 -11.14 -38.66
C GLU A 154 -5.20 -10.29 -37.88
N PHE A 155 -4.74 -10.74 -36.73
CA PHE A 155 -3.68 -10.09 -35.96
C PHE A 155 -2.37 -10.08 -36.73
N GLU A 156 -1.98 -11.23 -37.32
CA GLU A 156 -0.76 -11.35 -38.12
C GLU A 156 -0.81 -10.44 -39.35
N GLU A 157 -1.94 -10.36 -40.02
CA GLU A 157 -2.13 -9.46 -41.19
C GLU A 157 -2.01 -7.98 -40.79
N ARG A 158 -2.63 -7.58 -39.68
CA ARG A 158 -2.54 -6.21 -39.17
C ARG A 158 -1.10 -5.83 -38.83
N LEU A 159 -0.40 -6.69 -38.09
CA LEU A 159 1.02 -6.47 -37.75
C LEU A 159 1.90 -6.43 -38.99
N LYS A 160 1.63 -7.28 -39.98
CA LYS A 160 2.37 -7.33 -41.24
C LYS A 160 2.19 -6.05 -42.05
N ASN A 161 0.98 -5.48 -42.07
CA ASN A 161 0.69 -4.23 -42.72
C ASN A 161 1.42 -3.05 -42.03
N VAL A 162 1.39 -2.97 -40.68
CA VAL A 162 2.15 -1.98 -39.93
C VAL A 162 3.66 -2.06 -40.24
N VAL A 163 4.22 -3.26 -40.16
CA VAL A 163 5.66 -3.48 -40.46
C VAL A 163 6.00 -3.09 -41.88
N LYS A 164 5.11 -3.39 -42.83
CA LYS A 164 5.30 -3.00 -44.25
C LYS A 164 5.31 -1.48 -44.42
N GLU A 165 4.37 -0.77 -43.80
CA GLU A 165 4.34 0.70 -43.85
C GLU A 165 5.59 1.34 -43.22
N VAL A 166 6.10 0.77 -42.12
CA VAL A 166 7.37 1.20 -41.49
C VAL A 166 8.56 0.95 -42.40
N VAL A 167 8.64 -0.20 -43.05
CA VAL A 167 9.71 -0.52 -44.01
C VAL A 167 9.64 0.37 -45.24
N ASP A 168 8.44 0.62 -45.77
CA ASP A 168 8.22 1.45 -46.94
C ASP A 168 8.59 2.94 -46.68
N SER A 169 8.63 3.38 -45.40
CA SER A 169 9.09 4.72 -45.00
C SER A 169 10.61 4.91 -45.10
N GLN A 170 11.35 3.90 -45.55
CA GLN A 170 12.81 3.94 -45.72
C GLN A 170 13.60 4.45 -44.52
N GLY A 171 13.10 4.09 -43.33
CA GLY A 171 13.72 4.39 -42.06
C GLY A 171 13.39 5.76 -41.47
N GLU A 172 12.40 6.50 -41.99
CA GLU A 172 11.90 7.73 -41.36
C GLU A 172 11.16 7.42 -40.03
N ILE A 173 10.66 6.19 -39.85
CA ILE A 173 9.87 5.78 -38.71
C ILE A 173 10.68 4.91 -37.77
N VAL A 174 10.63 5.23 -36.47
CA VAL A 174 11.11 4.41 -35.35
C VAL A 174 9.88 3.86 -34.61
N LEU A 175 9.74 2.55 -34.54
CA LEU A 175 8.62 1.89 -33.89
C LEU A 175 8.97 1.60 -32.43
N PHE A 176 8.27 2.23 -31.49
CA PHE A 176 8.35 1.88 -30.08
C PHE A 176 7.36 0.75 -29.78
N ILE A 177 7.84 -0.33 -29.16
CA ILE A 177 7.05 -1.51 -28.81
C ILE A 177 7.19 -1.72 -27.31
N ASP A 178 6.16 -1.34 -26.57
CA ASP A 178 6.11 -1.67 -25.14
C ASP A 178 5.75 -3.14 -24.95
N GLU A 179 6.23 -3.73 -23.86
CA GLU A 179 6.07 -5.17 -23.58
C GLU A 179 6.39 -6.06 -24.80
N ILE A 180 7.52 -5.78 -25.49
CA ILE A 180 7.89 -6.47 -26.72
C ILE A 180 7.95 -8.00 -26.58
N HIS A 181 8.09 -8.52 -25.36
CA HIS A 181 8.04 -9.94 -25.05
C HIS A 181 6.69 -10.59 -25.41
N THR A 182 5.60 -9.82 -25.44
CA THR A 182 4.27 -10.32 -25.84
C THR A 182 4.25 -10.78 -27.29
N LEU A 183 5.04 -10.12 -28.16
CA LEU A 183 5.19 -10.52 -29.57
C LEU A 183 6.05 -11.78 -29.74
N VAL A 184 6.98 -12.03 -28.82
CA VAL A 184 7.92 -13.18 -28.87
C VAL A 184 7.32 -14.41 -28.21
N GLY A 185 6.48 -14.23 -27.18
CA GLY A 185 5.91 -15.30 -26.37
C GLY A 185 4.51 -15.79 -26.76
N ALA A 186 3.86 -15.15 -27.67
CA ALA A 186 2.47 -15.45 -28.06
C ALA A 186 2.29 -16.84 -28.72
N GLY A 187 3.38 -17.56 -29.02
CA GLY A 187 3.37 -18.86 -29.69
C GLY A 187 3.49 -20.10 -28.81
N ALA A 188 3.57 -19.97 -27.48
CA ALA A 188 3.87 -21.13 -26.60
C ALA A 188 2.69 -22.07 -26.30
N SER A 189 1.46 -21.73 -26.65
CA SER A 189 0.29 -22.62 -26.55
C SER A 189 -0.10 -23.14 -27.91
N SER A 190 0.18 -24.42 -28.15
CA SER A 190 -0.28 -25.31 -29.24
C SER A 190 -0.83 -24.62 -30.52
N GLY A 191 0.06 -24.35 -31.50
CA GLY A 191 -0.31 -24.04 -32.87
C GLY A 191 -0.26 -22.57 -33.30
N ALA A 192 0.14 -21.65 -32.44
CA ALA A 192 0.26 -20.25 -32.78
C ALA A 192 1.63 -19.93 -33.42
N MET A 193 1.64 -19.31 -34.60
CA MET A 193 2.85 -18.77 -35.20
C MET A 193 3.36 -17.60 -34.36
N ASP A 194 4.63 -17.60 -34.05
CA ASP A 194 5.32 -16.58 -33.29
C ASP A 194 5.32 -15.27 -34.08
N ALA A 195 4.63 -14.20 -33.56
CA ALA A 195 4.58 -12.89 -34.19
C ALA A 195 6.01 -12.31 -34.42
N ALA A 196 6.98 -12.77 -33.63
CA ALA A 196 8.39 -12.47 -33.82
C ALA A 196 8.89 -12.86 -35.23
N ASN A 197 8.34 -13.92 -35.83
CA ASN A 197 8.74 -14.34 -37.17
C ASN A 197 8.37 -13.33 -38.28
N ILE A 198 7.40 -12.44 -38.01
CA ILE A 198 7.04 -11.34 -38.90
C ILE A 198 8.08 -10.21 -38.80
N LEU A 199 8.59 -9.93 -37.60
CA LEU A 199 9.57 -8.87 -37.36
C LEU A 199 10.99 -9.28 -37.74
N LYS A 200 11.37 -10.56 -37.54
CA LYS A 200 12.74 -11.07 -37.75
C LYS A 200 13.32 -10.74 -39.11
N PRO A 201 12.61 -10.90 -40.26
CA PRO A 201 13.17 -10.59 -41.58
C PRO A 201 13.50 -9.11 -41.78
N ALA A 202 12.60 -8.21 -41.34
CA ALA A 202 12.80 -6.76 -41.47
C ALA A 202 13.92 -6.25 -40.52
N LEU A 203 13.96 -6.75 -39.28
CA LEU A 203 15.06 -6.49 -38.34
C LEU A 203 16.40 -7.07 -38.84
N ALA A 204 16.38 -8.23 -39.50
CA ALA A 204 17.60 -8.86 -40.04
C ALA A 204 18.22 -8.05 -41.17
N ARG A 205 17.40 -7.47 -42.06
CA ARG A 205 17.85 -6.63 -43.15
C ARG A 205 18.18 -5.19 -42.73
N GLY A 206 17.81 -4.80 -41.50
CA GLY A 206 17.97 -3.43 -40.98
C GLY A 206 16.96 -2.44 -41.55
N GLU A 207 15.89 -2.95 -42.15
CA GLU A 207 14.80 -2.15 -42.79
C GLU A 207 13.83 -1.62 -41.70
N LEU A 208 13.71 -2.30 -40.58
CA LEU A 208 12.89 -1.89 -39.43
C LEU A 208 13.80 -1.36 -38.33
N GLN A 209 13.52 -0.15 -37.86
CA GLN A 209 14.08 0.40 -36.63
C GLN A 209 13.04 0.33 -35.51
N ALA A 210 13.39 -0.35 -34.43
CA ALA A 210 12.50 -0.53 -33.30
C ALA A 210 13.20 -0.24 -31.97
N VAL A 211 12.46 0.34 -31.04
CA VAL A 211 12.83 0.48 -29.63
C VAL A 211 11.89 -0.44 -28.84
N GLY A 212 12.42 -1.49 -28.24
CA GLY A 212 11.63 -2.41 -27.41
C GLY A 212 11.70 -2.02 -25.93
N ALA A 213 10.68 -2.33 -25.16
CA ALA A 213 10.69 -2.25 -23.70
C ALA A 213 10.22 -3.58 -23.11
N THR A 214 10.86 -4.05 -22.02
CA THR A 214 10.53 -5.30 -21.34
C THR A 214 11.14 -5.34 -19.94
N THR A 215 10.76 -6.32 -19.12
CA THR A 215 11.41 -6.59 -17.83
C THR A 215 12.61 -7.52 -18.01
N LEU A 216 13.49 -7.58 -16.99
CA LEU A 216 14.67 -8.46 -17.01
C LEU A 216 14.27 -9.94 -17.08
N SER A 217 13.28 -10.34 -16.31
CA SER A 217 12.76 -11.71 -16.26
C SER A 217 12.17 -12.17 -17.60
N GLU A 218 11.46 -11.29 -18.28
CA GLU A 218 10.86 -11.54 -19.60
C GLU A 218 11.90 -11.56 -20.70
N TYR A 219 12.90 -10.66 -20.61
CA TYR A 219 14.04 -10.66 -21.51
C TYR A 219 14.77 -12.01 -21.48
N GLN A 220 15.11 -12.49 -20.28
CA GLN A 220 15.78 -13.80 -20.09
C GLN A 220 14.91 -14.97 -20.58
N LYS A 221 13.62 -14.92 -20.31
CA LYS A 221 12.69 -15.99 -20.68
C LYS A 221 12.45 -16.10 -22.18
N TYR A 222 12.35 -14.98 -22.90
CA TYR A 222 11.90 -14.93 -24.28
C TYR A 222 13.00 -14.49 -25.26
N PHE A 223 13.82 -13.48 -24.93
CA PHE A 223 14.82 -12.93 -25.85
C PHE A 223 16.17 -13.67 -25.84
N GLU A 224 16.70 -14.02 -24.69
CA GLU A 224 17.98 -14.75 -24.59
C GLU A 224 17.92 -16.12 -25.26
N LYS A 225 16.75 -16.74 -25.30
CA LYS A 225 16.52 -18.01 -25.98
C LYS A 225 16.54 -17.90 -27.48
N ASP A 226 16.17 -16.73 -28.02
CA ASP A 226 16.15 -16.45 -29.46
C ASP A 226 17.39 -15.69 -29.91
N LYS A 227 18.45 -16.44 -30.29
CA LYS A 227 19.73 -15.89 -30.74
C LYS A 227 19.63 -14.96 -31.96
N ALA A 228 18.52 -15.02 -32.73
CA ALA A 228 18.33 -14.16 -33.90
C ALA A 228 17.89 -12.75 -33.45
N LEU A 229 17.02 -12.63 -32.43
CA LEU A 229 16.62 -11.38 -31.84
C LEU A 229 17.73 -10.77 -30.95
N GLU A 230 18.38 -11.56 -30.10
CA GLU A 230 19.48 -11.12 -29.26
C GLU A 230 20.59 -10.41 -30.05
N ARG A 231 20.92 -10.91 -31.25
CA ARG A 231 21.94 -10.28 -32.10
C ARG A 231 21.48 -8.96 -32.75
N ARG A 232 20.22 -8.63 -32.72
CA ARG A 232 19.65 -7.44 -33.38
C ARG A 232 19.35 -6.31 -32.42
N PHE A 233 19.09 -6.64 -31.16
CA PHE A 233 18.83 -5.65 -30.12
C PHE A 233 20.09 -5.35 -29.28
N GLN A 234 20.19 -4.11 -28.85
CA GLN A 234 21.23 -3.67 -27.90
C GLN A 234 20.56 -3.28 -26.59
N ILE A 235 21.00 -3.89 -25.52
CA ILE A 235 20.46 -3.66 -24.19
C ILE A 235 20.77 -2.24 -23.69
N VAL A 236 19.76 -1.60 -23.12
CA VAL A 236 19.83 -0.39 -22.31
C VAL A 236 19.13 -0.69 -21.00
N MET A 237 19.91 -0.74 -19.91
CA MET A 237 19.35 -0.92 -18.57
C MET A 237 18.66 0.37 -18.12
N VAL A 238 17.49 0.22 -17.52
CA VAL A 238 16.71 1.31 -16.95
C VAL A 238 16.46 0.97 -15.50
N ASP A 239 17.32 1.52 -14.65
CA ASP A 239 17.26 1.28 -13.22
C ASP A 239 16.23 2.20 -12.53
N GLU A 240 15.82 1.82 -11.31
CA GLU A 240 15.00 2.66 -10.45
C GLU A 240 15.74 3.98 -10.16
N PRO A 241 15.11 5.15 -10.34
CA PRO A 241 15.73 6.43 -10.04
C PRO A 241 16.01 6.56 -8.54
N SER A 242 17.05 7.35 -8.20
CA SER A 242 17.28 7.74 -6.81
C SER A 242 16.12 8.57 -6.26
N GLU A 243 15.99 8.64 -4.93
CA GLU A 243 14.96 9.44 -4.27
C GLU A 243 15.00 10.91 -4.71
N GLU A 244 16.18 11.50 -4.80
CA GLU A 244 16.40 12.89 -5.27
C GLU A 244 15.93 13.08 -6.72
N SER A 245 16.23 12.11 -7.59
CA SER A 245 15.80 12.12 -8.99
C SER A 245 14.29 11.96 -9.09
N ALA A 246 13.68 11.10 -8.27
CA ALA A 246 12.24 10.90 -8.22
C ALA A 246 11.50 12.16 -7.74
N ILE A 247 12.01 12.85 -6.72
CA ILE A 247 11.45 14.14 -6.27
C ILE A 247 11.50 15.16 -7.42
N SER A 248 12.61 15.22 -8.17
CA SER A 248 12.75 16.12 -9.31
C SER A 248 11.76 15.79 -10.42
N ILE A 249 11.51 14.50 -10.70
CA ILE A 249 10.51 14.03 -11.66
C ILE A 249 9.10 14.47 -11.23
N LEU A 250 8.73 14.22 -9.96
CA LEU A 250 7.42 14.59 -9.45
C LEU A 250 7.19 16.11 -9.45
N ARG A 251 8.24 16.90 -9.14
CA ARG A 251 8.18 18.37 -9.24
C ARG A 251 7.88 18.83 -10.67
N GLY A 252 8.47 18.18 -11.66
CA GLY A 252 8.19 18.47 -13.07
C GLY A 252 6.80 18.05 -13.53
N LEU A 253 6.22 17.02 -12.93
CA LEU A 253 4.87 16.55 -13.22
C LEU A 253 3.79 17.31 -12.44
N LYS A 254 4.17 17.97 -11.36
CA LYS A 254 3.27 18.64 -10.40
C LYS A 254 2.20 19.51 -11.07
N GLU A 255 2.62 20.41 -11.97
CA GLU A 255 1.71 21.37 -12.62
C GLU A 255 0.62 20.64 -13.42
N LYS A 256 0.94 19.54 -14.08
CA LYS A 256 -0.03 18.74 -14.85
C LYS A 256 -1.07 18.05 -13.95
N TYR A 257 -0.62 17.47 -12.81
CA TYR A 257 -1.53 16.88 -11.83
C TYR A 257 -2.40 17.93 -11.13
N GLU A 258 -1.82 19.09 -10.77
CA GLU A 258 -2.57 20.23 -10.22
C GLU A 258 -3.67 20.71 -11.19
N ASN A 259 -3.35 20.78 -12.47
CA ASN A 259 -4.30 21.21 -13.51
C ASN A 259 -5.37 20.15 -13.76
N HIS A 260 -4.99 18.86 -13.77
CA HIS A 260 -5.94 17.75 -13.99
C HIS A 260 -6.96 17.64 -12.87
N HIS A 261 -6.49 17.62 -11.61
CA HIS A 261 -7.33 17.48 -10.43
C HIS A 261 -7.87 18.81 -9.90
N GLN A 262 -7.33 19.93 -10.37
CA GLN A 262 -7.72 21.29 -9.94
C GLN A 262 -7.50 21.51 -8.43
N VAL A 263 -6.45 20.92 -7.90
CA VAL A 263 -6.00 21.05 -6.52
C VAL A 263 -4.58 21.56 -6.51
N ARG A 264 -4.08 22.03 -5.37
CA ARG A 264 -2.69 22.43 -5.19
C ARG A 264 -1.94 21.32 -4.47
N ILE A 265 -0.73 21.00 -4.91
CA ILE A 265 0.13 19.99 -4.29
C ILE A 265 1.30 20.71 -3.62
N LEU A 266 1.50 20.51 -2.33
CA LEU A 266 2.65 21.07 -1.62
C LEU A 266 3.94 20.32 -1.99
N ASP A 267 5.08 21.00 -1.86
CA ASP A 267 6.38 20.35 -2.07
C ASP A 267 6.68 19.28 -1.01
N GLU A 268 6.24 19.52 0.22
CA GLU A 268 6.29 18.53 1.30
C GLU A 268 5.49 17.25 1.00
N ALA A 269 4.36 17.35 0.28
CA ALA A 269 3.61 16.19 -0.16
C ALA A 269 4.39 15.37 -1.21
N ILE A 270 5.11 16.03 -2.10
CA ILE A 270 5.97 15.36 -3.09
C ILE A 270 7.12 14.62 -2.40
N ILE A 271 7.80 15.28 -1.47
CA ILE A 271 8.87 14.67 -0.69
C ILE A 271 8.32 13.48 0.11
N ALA A 272 7.21 13.66 0.81
CA ALA A 272 6.55 12.60 1.56
C ALA A 272 6.13 11.42 0.66
N ALA A 273 5.63 11.68 -0.56
CA ALA A 273 5.25 10.63 -1.50
C ALA A 273 6.43 9.74 -1.89
N VAL A 274 7.61 10.34 -2.12
CA VAL A 274 8.82 9.58 -2.44
C VAL A 274 9.33 8.84 -1.21
N GLU A 275 9.58 9.51 -0.09
CA GLU A 275 10.15 8.92 1.12
C GLU A 275 9.26 7.81 1.69
N LEU A 276 7.95 8.06 1.81
CA LEU A 276 7.01 7.07 2.34
C LEU A 276 6.82 5.90 1.38
N SER A 277 6.84 6.14 0.05
CA SER A 277 6.74 5.05 -0.91
C SER A 277 7.99 4.15 -0.91
N VAL A 278 9.18 4.71 -0.77
CA VAL A 278 10.42 3.93 -0.64
C VAL A 278 10.40 3.10 0.63
N ARG A 279 10.01 3.71 1.73
CA ARG A 279 10.01 3.07 3.06
C ARG A 279 8.92 2.01 3.23
N TYR A 280 7.72 2.25 2.67
CA TYR A 280 6.53 1.45 2.99
C TYR A 280 5.97 0.62 1.81
N ILE A 281 6.36 0.90 0.57
CA ILE A 281 5.88 0.20 -0.63
C ILE A 281 7.06 -0.47 -1.32
N SER A 282 7.39 -1.70 -0.91
CA SER A 282 8.55 -2.46 -1.41
C SER A 282 8.26 -3.27 -2.67
N ASN A 283 7.00 -3.48 -3.05
CA ASN A 283 6.60 -4.30 -4.18
C ASN A 283 6.39 -3.51 -5.50
N ARG A 284 6.66 -2.21 -5.48
CA ARG A 284 6.60 -1.31 -6.64
C ARG A 284 7.85 -0.43 -6.69
N PHE A 285 8.14 0.14 -7.86
CA PHE A 285 9.35 0.91 -8.12
C PHE A 285 9.05 2.40 -8.33
N LEU A 286 10.03 3.24 -8.01
CA LEU A 286 10.00 4.67 -8.36
C LEU A 286 10.18 4.85 -9.88
N PRO A 287 9.62 5.94 -10.48
CA PRO A 287 8.80 6.98 -9.83
C PRO A 287 7.32 6.62 -9.71
N ASP A 288 6.86 5.56 -10.35
CA ASP A 288 5.45 5.19 -10.54
C ASP A 288 4.68 5.11 -9.21
N LYS A 289 5.22 4.40 -8.19
CA LYS A 289 4.58 4.30 -6.86
C LYS A 289 4.37 5.65 -6.18
N ALA A 290 5.27 6.61 -6.37
CA ALA A 290 5.14 7.95 -5.79
C ALA A 290 4.18 8.83 -6.59
N ILE A 291 4.17 8.67 -7.91
CA ILE A 291 3.20 9.33 -8.80
C ILE A 291 1.78 8.89 -8.45
N ASP A 292 1.55 7.57 -8.32
CA ASP A 292 0.24 7.00 -7.95
C ASP A 292 -0.27 7.56 -6.62
N LEU A 293 0.62 7.73 -5.62
CA LEU A 293 0.23 8.31 -4.33
C LEU A 293 -0.23 9.76 -4.48
N VAL A 294 0.48 10.55 -5.26
CA VAL A 294 0.12 11.96 -5.51
C VAL A 294 -1.18 12.05 -6.31
N ASP A 295 -1.36 11.19 -7.31
CA ASP A 295 -2.57 11.14 -8.13
C ASP A 295 -3.81 10.75 -7.30
N GLU A 296 -3.70 9.71 -6.46
CA GLU A 296 -4.79 9.29 -5.57
C GLU A 296 -5.11 10.35 -4.52
N ALA A 297 -4.09 11.02 -3.94
CA ALA A 297 -4.31 12.11 -2.99
C ALA A 297 -5.05 13.29 -3.63
N ALA A 298 -4.62 13.70 -4.80
CA ALA A 298 -5.24 14.78 -5.54
C ALA A 298 -6.68 14.42 -5.97
N SER A 299 -6.89 13.19 -6.44
CA SER A 299 -8.21 12.67 -6.80
C SER A 299 -9.17 12.63 -5.62
N ARG A 300 -8.69 12.15 -4.46
CA ARG A 300 -9.48 12.11 -3.23
C ARG A 300 -9.86 13.50 -2.75
N LEU A 301 -8.91 14.42 -2.74
CA LEU A 301 -9.16 15.80 -2.34
C LEU A 301 -10.20 16.45 -3.25
N ARG A 302 -10.10 16.24 -4.57
CA ARG A 302 -11.12 16.70 -5.53
C ARG A 302 -12.50 16.12 -5.25
N LEU A 303 -12.58 14.84 -4.90
CA LEU A 303 -13.84 14.22 -4.47
C LEU A 303 -14.42 14.89 -3.21
N GLN A 304 -13.56 15.18 -2.23
CA GLN A 304 -13.98 15.87 -1.01
C GLN A 304 -14.49 17.29 -1.29
N ILE A 305 -13.83 18.04 -2.17
CA ILE A 305 -14.27 19.37 -2.62
C ILE A 305 -15.69 19.31 -3.24
N ASN A 306 -15.99 18.26 -3.99
CA ASN A 306 -17.26 18.09 -4.69
C ASN A 306 -18.35 17.38 -3.87
N SER A 307 -17.99 16.75 -2.75
CA SER A 307 -18.90 16.04 -1.85
C SER A 307 -19.34 16.93 -0.68
N LEU A 308 -20.37 16.49 0.02
CA LEU A 308 -20.79 17.14 1.27
C LEU A 308 -19.72 16.90 2.34
N PRO A 309 -19.37 17.91 3.16
CA PRO A 309 -18.48 17.73 4.30
C PRO A 309 -18.99 16.63 5.25
N GLU A 310 -18.05 15.88 5.84
CA GLU A 310 -18.38 14.78 6.76
C GLU A 310 -19.23 15.25 7.95
N GLU A 311 -18.96 16.45 8.47
CA GLU A 311 -19.75 17.06 9.54
C GLU A 311 -21.20 17.22 9.13
N LEU A 312 -21.43 17.73 7.91
CA LEU A 312 -22.78 17.95 7.37
C LEU A 312 -23.50 16.61 7.13
N GLU A 313 -22.80 15.61 6.63
CA GLU A 313 -23.36 14.27 6.43
C GLU A 313 -23.74 13.61 7.75
N ASN A 314 -22.89 13.73 8.78
CA ASN A 314 -23.15 13.21 10.12
C ASN A 314 -24.37 13.87 10.77
N ILE A 315 -24.50 15.20 10.65
CA ILE A 315 -25.69 15.92 11.15
C ILE A 315 -26.94 15.46 10.41
N GLN A 316 -26.89 15.34 9.07
CA GLN A 316 -28.03 14.85 8.30
C GLN A 316 -28.44 13.43 8.66
N ARG A 317 -27.45 12.55 8.91
CA ARG A 317 -27.69 11.17 9.37
C ARG A 317 -28.37 11.15 10.73
N LYS A 318 -27.89 11.99 11.65
CA LYS A 318 -28.44 12.12 12.99
C LYS A 318 -29.89 12.70 12.99
N ILE A 319 -30.13 13.72 12.18
CA ILE A 319 -31.48 14.25 11.96
C ILE A 319 -32.41 13.15 11.47
N ARG A 320 -32.03 12.41 10.44
CA ARG A 320 -32.84 11.32 9.86
C ARG A 320 -33.14 10.23 10.90
N GLN A 321 -32.16 9.88 11.73
CA GLN A 321 -32.34 8.91 12.82
C GLN A 321 -33.37 9.40 13.84
N LEU A 322 -33.26 10.65 14.29
CA LEU A 322 -34.18 11.25 15.26
C LEU A 322 -35.59 11.46 14.67
N GLU A 323 -35.70 11.73 13.37
CA GLU A 323 -36.99 11.78 12.69
C GLU A 323 -37.71 10.43 12.68
N ILE A 324 -36.96 9.35 12.40
CA ILE A 324 -37.49 7.97 12.46
C ILE A 324 -37.94 7.64 13.89
N GLU A 325 -37.14 7.99 14.89
CA GLU A 325 -37.44 7.76 16.29
C GLU A 325 -38.70 8.55 16.71
N ARG A 326 -38.79 9.82 16.31
CA ARG A 326 -39.99 10.65 16.56
C ARG A 326 -41.25 10.06 15.95
N GLU A 327 -41.17 9.53 14.71
CA GLU A 327 -42.31 8.89 14.06
C GLU A 327 -42.72 7.57 14.76
N ALA A 328 -41.75 6.82 15.30
CA ALA A 328 -42.02 5.63 16.10
C ALA A 328 -42.75 5.98 17.42
N ILE A 329 -42.26 6.98 18.15
CA ILE A 329 -42.81 7.40 19.46
C ILE A 329 -44.18 8.08 19.29
N LYS A 330 -44.48 8.71 18.15
CA LYS A 330 -45.84 9.21 17.87
C LYS A 330 -46.92 8.14 18.00
N ARG A 331 -46.57 6.87 17.70
CA ARG A 331 -47.50 5.75 17.86
C ARG A 331 -47.73 5.35 19.31
N GLU A 332 -46.80 5.70 20.20
CA GLU A 332 -46.82 5.39 21.64
C GLU A 332 -47.46 6.53 22.46
N ASN A 333 -47.82 7.69 21.85
CA ASN A 333 -48.44 8.86 22.46
C ASN A 333 -47.68 9.55 23.61
N ASP A 334 -46.33 9.42 23.67
CA ASP A 334 -45.49 10.10 24.66
C ASP A 334 -45.20 11.55 24.22
N LYS A 335 -46.06 12.46 24.64
CA LYS A 335 -46.01 13.91 24.25
C LYS A 335 -44.71 14.60 24.68
N GLN A 336 -44.17 14.27 25.88
CA GLN A 336 -42.96 14.93 26.39
C GLN A 336 -41.72 14.55 25.54
N LYS A 337 -41.58 13.27 25.19
CA LYS A 337 -40.48 12.83 24.33
C LYS A 337 -40.57 13.36 22.90
N ILE A 338 -41.79 13.48 22.35
CA ILE A 338 -42.00 14.06 21.02
C ILE A 338 -41.56 15.53 21.01
N GLU A 339 -41.87 16.29 22.07
CA GLU A 339 -41.52 17.69 22.18
C GLU A 339 -40.02 17.91 22.29
N THR A 340 -39.33 17.12 23.14
CA THR A 340 -37.86 17.13 23.26
C THR A 340 -37.17 16.75 21.97
N LEU A 341 -37.61 15.69 21.30
CA LEU A 341 -37.05 15.28 20.00
C LEU A 341 -37.25 16.33 18.91
N THR A 342 -38.42 16.99 18.90
CA THR A 342 -38.72 18.06 17.95
C THR A 342 -37.81 19.27 18.15
N GLN A 343 -37.52 19.62 19.41
CA GLN A 343 -36.59 20.69 19.73
C GLN A 343 -35.16 20.36 19.27
N VAL A 344 -34.66 19.18 19.59
CA VAL A 344 -33.32 18.72 19.17
C VAL A 344 -33.19 18.67 17.64
N ILE A 345 -34.23 18.19 16.93
CA ILE A 345 -34.26 18.19 15.47
C ILE A 345 -34.23 19.62 14.92
N SER A 346 -34.93 20.58 15.56
CA SER A 346 -34.91 21.99 15.15
C SER A 346 -33.53 22.61 15.31
N GLU A 347 -32.85 22.35 16.43
CA GLU A 347 -31.49 22.83 16.70
C GLU A 347 -30.50 22.29 15.68
N LEU A 348 -30.52 20.96 15.43
CA LEU A 348 -29.68 20.31 14.44
C LEU A 348 -29.97 20.81 13.00
N ASN A 349 -31.22 21.09 12.66
CA ASN A 349 -31.55 21.68 11.36
C ASN A 349 -30.96 23.09 11.21
N THR A 350 -31.00 23.92 12.25
CA THR A 350 -30.39 25.26 12.23
C THR A 350 -28.86 25.17 12.06
N GLU A 351 -28.22 24.23 12.76
CA GLU A 351 -26.79 23.99 12.63
C GLU A 351 -26.44 23.47 11.24
N ARG A 352 -27.20 22.50 10.72
CA ARG A 352 -27.05 21.98 9.33
C ARG A 352 -27.11 23.13 8.31
N ASP A 353 -28.10 24.00 8.42
CA ASP A 353 -28.30 25.09 7.45
C ASP A 353 -27.17 26.13 7.53
N ARG A 354 -26.64 26.39 8.74
CA ARG A 354 -25.47 27.25 8.93
C ARG A 354 -24.23 26.69 8.27
N ILE A 355 -23.92 25.40 8.51
CA ILE A 355 -22.75 24.75 7.93
C ILE A 355 -22.90 24.63 6.40
N LYS A 356 -24.12 24.32 5.93
CA LYS A 356 -24.42 24.20 4.51
C LYS A 356 -24.22 25.53 3.77
N SER A 357 -24.72 26.64 4.31
CA SER A 357 -24.55 27.97 3.72
C SER A 357 -23.09 28.38 3.66
N ARG A 358 -22.31 28.08 4.70
CA ARG A 358 -20.86 28.32 4.72
C ARG A 358 -20.14 27.48 3.65
N TRP A 359 -20.45 26.19 3.57
CA TRP A 359 -19.89 25.29 2.56
C TRP A 359 -20.22 25.72 1.12
N GLU A 360 -21.49 26.09 0.84
CA GLU A 360 -21.90 26.59 -0.47
C GLU A 360 -21.13 27.86 -0.85
N THR A 361 -20.87 28.73 0.11
CA THR A 361 -20.10 29.96 -0.10
C THR A 361 -18.63 29.64 -0.41
N GLU A 362 -17.96 28.82 0.42
CA GLU A 362 -16.59 28.38 0.19
C GLU A 362 -16.46 27.72 -1.19
N ARG A 363 -17.36 26.79 -1.52
CA ARG A 363 -17.40 26.11 -2.81
C ARG A 363 -17.52 27.07 -3.98
N SER A 364 -18.35 28.10 -3.89
CA SER A 364 -18.54 29.07 -4.97
C SER A 364 -17.25 29.83 -5.31
N PHE A 365 -16.42 30.17 -4.31
CA PHE A 365 -15.13 30.80 -4.52
C PHE A 365 -14.11 29.82 -5.11
N ILE A 366 -14.10 28.57 -4.69
CA ILE A 366 -13.26 27.53 -5.26
C ILE A 366 -13.58 27.29 -6.74
N GLU A 367 -14.88 27.21 -7.09
CA GLU A 367 -15.32 27.09 -8.49
C GLU A 367 -14.88 28.29 -9.35
N LYS A 368 -14.91 29.52 -8.80
CA LYS A 368 -14.39 30.72 -9.47
C LYS A 368 -12.89 30.60 -9.72
N ILE A 369 -12.11 30.24 -8.69
CA ILE A 369 -10.65 30.06 -8.83
C ILE A 369 -10.32 28.99 -9.88
N GLN A 370 -11.03 27.87 -9.87
CA GLN A 370 -10.84 26.79 -10.84
C GLN A 370 -11.16 27.23 -12.29
N LYS A 371 -12.21 28.03 -12.46
CA LYS A 371 -12.58 28.56 -13.76
C LYS A 371 -11.51 29.50 -14.31
N GLU A 372 -10.97 30.38 -13.48
CA GLU A 372 -9.92 31.31 -13.90
C GLU A 372 -8.60 30.56 -14.18
N LYS A 373 -8.24 29.52 -13.44
CA LYS A 373 -7.08 28.67 -13.75
C LYS A 373 -7.21 28.01 -15.12
N LYS A 374 -8.39 27.45 -15.46
CA LYS A 374 -8.67 26.90 -16.80
C LYS A 374 -8.55 27.95 -17.91
N ASN A 375 -8.99 29.16 -17.64
CA ASN A 375 -8.85 30.27 -18.59
C ASN A 375 -7.38 30.59 -18.83
N ILE A 376 -6.54 30.62 -17.79
CA ILE A 376 -5.09 30.87 -17.92
C ILE A 376 -4.44 29.79 -18.79
N GLU A 377 -4.74 28.52 -18.54
CA GLU A 377 -4.19 27.40 -19.33
C GLU A 377 -4.59 27.51 -20.79
N LYS A 378 -5.85 27.80 -21.05
CA LYS A 378 -6.36 28.04 -22.41
C LYS A 378 -5.62 29.20 -23.05
N TYR A 379 -5.44 30.32 -22.35
CA TYR A 379 -4.75 31.51 -22.91
C TYR A 379 -3.24 31.25 -23.12
N ARG A 380 -2.58 30.44 -22.28
CA ARG A 380 -1.19 30.02 -22.48
C ARG A 380 -1.06 29.19 -23.75
N HIS A 381 -1.95 28.22 -23.95
CA HIS A 381 -1.96 27.39 -25.14
C HIS A 381 -2.26 28.20 -26.41
N GLU A 382 -3.26 29.10 -26.37
CA GLU A 382 -3.55 30.00 -27.47
C GLU A 382 -2.37 30.92 -27.79
N ALA A 383 -1.64 31.39 -26.78
CA ALA A 383 -0.44 32.22 -26.98
C ALA A 383 0.70 31.44 -27.67
N GLU A 384 0.93 30.18 -27.29
CA GLU A 384 1.92 29.31 -27.93
C GLU A 384 1.59 29.01 -29.37
N VAL A 385 0.33 28.76 -29.70
CA VAL A 385 -0.13 28.57 -31.10
C VAL A 385 0.05 29.84 -31.88
N ALA A 386 -0.38 30.98 -31.33
CA ALA A 386 -0.22 32.27 -31.96
C ALA A 386 1.26 32.68 -32.20
N GLU A 387 2.16 32.29 -31.28
CA GLU A 387 3.61 32.51 -31.43
C GLU A 387 4.19 31.71 -32.59
N ARG A 388 3.78 30.44 -32.74
CA ARG A 388 4.16 29.58 -33.88
C ARG A 388 3.63 30.13 -35.21
N ASP A 389 2.43 30.71 -35.22
CA ASP A 389 1.79 31.33 -36.39
C ASP A 389 2.33 32.75 -36.67
N GLY A 390 3.26 33.28 -35.84
CA GLY A 390 3.86 34.60 -35.98
C GLY A 390 2.94 35.78 -35.65
N ASN A 391 1.82 35.53 -34.96
CA ASN A 391 0.86 36.56 -34.57
C ASN A 391 1.21 37.17 -33.20
N TYR A 392 2.29 37.96 -33.15
CA TYR A 392 2.80 38.58 -31.94
C TYR A 392 1.83 39.58 -31.27
N GLY A 393 0.89 40.15 -32.02
CA GLY A 393 -0.14 41.01 -31.47
C GLY A 393 -1.07 40.27 -30.50
N LEU A 394 -1.56 39.09 -30.92
CA LEU A 394 -2.39 38.22 -30.10
C LEU A 394 -1.61 37.65 -28.88
N VAL A 395 -0.33 37.30 -29.07
CA VAL A 395 0.55 36.85 -28.02
C VAL A 395 0.67 37.92 -26.91
N ALA A 396 0.87 39.19 -27.31
CA ALA A 396 0.97 40.29 -26.37
C ALA A 396 -0.35 40.53 -25.63
N GLU A 397 -1.49 40.50 -26.30
CA GLU A 397 -2.82 40.60 -25.64
C GLU A 397 -3.04 39.50 -24.63
N LEU A 398 -2.71 38.27 -24.98
CA LEU A 398 -2.89 37.11 -24.06
C LEU A 398 -1.95 37.15 -22.89
N ARG A 399 -0.64 37.32 -23.13
CA ARG A 399 0.40 37.27 -22.04
C ARG A 399 0.38 38.49 -21.13
N TYR A 400 0.14 39.69 -21.65
CA TYR A 400 0.20 40.92 -20.88
C TYR A 400 -1.18 41.50 -20.49
N GLY A 401 -2.26 41.00 -21.09
CA GLY A 401 -3.62 41.45 -20.82
C GLY A 401 -4.45 40.41 -20.07
N LYS A 402 -4.80 39.28 -20.76
CA LYS A 402 -5.78 38.31 -20.22
C LYS A 402 -5.23 37.47 -19.07
N ILE A 403 -3.99 36.99 -19.20
CA ILE A 403 -3.39 36.17 -18.14
C ILE A 403 -3.23 36.92 -16.81
N PRO A 404 -2.60 38.13 -16.77
CA PRO A 404 -2.48 38.89 -15.52
C PRO A 404 -3.80 39.29 -14.90
N ASN A 405 -4.83 39.54 -15.74
CA ASN A 405 -6.18 39.84 -15.23
C ASN A 405 -6.82 38.62 -14.54
N SER A 406 -6.70 37.44 -15.14
CA SER A 406 -7.16 36.21 -14.51
C SER A 406 -6.35 35.87 -13.23
N GLU A 407 -5.06 36.13 -13.20
CA GLU A 407 -4.22 35.99 -12.00
C GLU A 407 -4.66 36.92 -10.87
N SER A 408 -4.97 38.18 -11.19
CA SER A 408 -5.53 39.16 -10.21
C SER A 408 -6.90 38.71 -9.67
N ASN A 409 -7.75 38.15 -10.52
CA ASN A 409 -9.06 37.62 -10.10
C ASN A 409 -8.90 36.43 -9.15
N ILE A 410 -7.92 35.54 -9.40
CA ILE A 410 -7.59 34.41 -8.54
C ILE A 410 -7.13 34.90 -7.17
N GLU A 411 -6.24 35.90 -7.13
CA GLU A 411 -5.69 36.42 -5.87
C GLU A 411 -6.80 37.06 -5.02
N SER A 412 -7.67 37.88 -5.64
CA SER A 412 -8.83 38.45 -4.95
C SER A 412 -9.78 37.37 -4.38
N ALA A 413 -10.06 36.33 -5.18
CA ALA A 413 -10.92 35.23 -4.74
C ALA A 413 -10.29 34.41 -3.60
N LYS A 414 -8.97 34.24 -3.59
CA LYS A 414 -8.25 33.58 -2.50
C LYS A 414 -8.27 34.40 -1.20
N GLU A 415 -8.11 35.70 -1.29
CA GLU A 415 -8.20 36.60 -0.11
C GLU A 415 -9.60 36.55 0.51
N GLU A 416 -10.64 36.56 -0.32
CA GLU A 416 -12.01 36.45 0.15
C GLU A 416 -12.30 35.08 0.77
N LEU A 417 -11.83 34.01 0.13
CA LEU A 417 -11.93 32.65 0.65
C LEU A 417 -11.24 32.52 2.01
N LYS A 418 -10.04 33.06 2.15
CA LYS A 418 -9.30 33.02 3.42
C LYS A 418 -10.00 33.76 4.56
N LYS A 419 -10.69 34.88 4.26
CA LYS A 419 -11.50 35.60 5.25
C LYS A 419 -12.70 34.77 5.73
N ILE A 420 -13.31 33.97 4.85
CA ILE A 420 -14.48 33.12 5.16
C ILE A 420 -14.07 31.86 5.92
N GLN A 421 -12.97 31.24 5.52
CA GLN A 421 -12.46 30.00 6.11
C GLN A 421 -11.98 30.18 7.56
N GLY A 422 -11.35 31.32 7.89
CA GLY A 422 -10.75 31.54 9.21
C GLY A 422 -9.74 30.45 9.57
N ASP A 423 -9.76 30.00 10.84
CA ASP A 423 -8.81 28.98 11.33
C ASP A 423 -9.24 27.54 11.00
N ASN A 424 -10.50 27.30 10.66
CA ASN A 424 -11.04 25.97 10.36
C ASN A 424 -11.74 25.94 8.99
N PRO A 425 -11.02 25.62 7.89
CA PRO A 425 -11.60 25.46 6.57
C PRO A 425 -12.50 24.22 6.52
N LEU A 426 -13.68 24.32 5.90
CA LEU A 426 -14.54 23.16 5.62
C LEU A 426 -14.07 22.38 4.39
N ILE A 427 -13.37 23.06 3.47
CA ILE A 427 -12.84 22.49 2.23
C ILE A 427 -11.33 22.77 2.19
N ASN A 428 -10.53 21.71 2.15
CA ASN A 428 -9.10 21.82 1.87
C ASN A 428 -8.87 21.79 0.35
N GLU A 429 -8.02 22.69 -0.15
CA GLU A 429 -7.63 22.72 -1.58
C GLU A 429 -6.22 22.22 -1.82
N VAL A 430 -5.53 21.84 -0.77
CA VAL A 430 -4.08 21.61 -0.79
C VAL A 430 -3.79 20.19 -0.34
N VAL A 431 -3.07 19.44 -1.19
CA VAL A 431 -2.54 18.12 -0.83
C VAL A 431 -1.32 18.31 0.04
N SER A 432 -1.37 17.80 1.25
CA SER A 432 -0.32 17.85 2.28
C SER A 432 0.43 16.52 2.41
N ALA A 433 1.50 16.50 3.19
CA ALA A 433 2.19 15.27 3.56
C ALA A 433 1.28 14.30 4.34
N GLU A 434 0.32 14.83 5.11
CA GLU A 434 -0.64 14.03 5.88
C GLU A 434 -1.62 13.27 4.97
N ASP A 435 -2.07 13.90 3.87
CA ASP A 435 -2.93 13.24 2.88
C ASP A 435 -2.21 12.06 2.21
N ILE A 436 -0.95 12.24 1.85
CA ILE A 436 -0.10 11.17 1.31
C ILE A 436 0.06 10.04 2.33
N ALA A 437 0.35 10.39 3.59
CA ALA A 437 0.51 9.41 4.66
C ALA A 437 -0.76 8.60 4.90
N GLU A 438 -1.95 9.22 4.76
CA GLU A 438 -3.22 8.51 4.88
C GLU A 438 -3.42 7.49 3.75
N ILE A 439 -3.01 7.82 2.51
CA ILE A 439 -3.10 6.87 1.39
C ILE A 439 -2.13 5.72 1.59
N VAL A 440 -0.88 6.02 1.95
CA VAL A 440 0.11 4.98 2.27
C VAL A 440 -0.44 4.07 3.37
N SER A 441 -1.09 4.64 4.39
CA SER A 441 -1.74 3.89 5.46
C SER A 441 -2.83 2.95 4.94
N ARG A 442 -3.64 3.39 3.97
CA ARG A 442 -4.67 2.54 3.34
C ARG A 442 -4.08 1.41 2.51
N TRP A 443 -3.04 1.68 1.74
CA TRP A 443 -2.41 0.69 0.88
C TRP A 443 -1.65 -0.39 1.67
N THR A 444 -0.99 0.03 2.73
CA THR A 444 -0.11 -0.84 3.52
C THR A 444 -0.80 -1.42 4.76
N GLY A 445 -1.90 -0.82 5.20
CA GLY A 445 -2.56 -1.14 6.47
C GLY A 445 -1.83 -0.59 7.70
N ILE A 446 -0.83 0.31 7.52
CA ILE A 446 -0.01 0.88 8.60
C ILE A 446 -0.55 2.26 8.93
N PRO A 447 -0.79 2.61 10.19
CA PRO A 447 -1.29 3.93 10.58
C PRO A 447 -0.20 5.02 10.51
N VAL A 448 0.24 5.34 9.28
CA VAL A 448 1.35 6.27 9.01
C VAL A 448 1.05 7.69 9.51
N ASN A 449 -0.23 8.11 9.53
CA ASN A 449 -0.64 9.44 10.02
C ASN A 449 -0.27 9.69 11.48
N LYS A 450 -0.31 8.65 12.31
CA LYS A 450 0.11 8.76 13.72
C LYS A 450 1.62 8.77 13.90
N MET A 451 2.37 8.44 12.86
CA MET A 451 3.83 8.29 12.92
C MET A 451 4.57 9.60 12.65
N LEU A 452 4.00 10.54 11.90
CA LEU A 452 4.72 11.75 11.44
C LEU A 452 5.00 12.79 12.54
N GLN A 453 4.10 12.98 13.51
CA GLN A 453 4.28 14.02 14.54
C GLN A 453 4.55 13.50 15.96
N SER A 454 4.12 12.27 16.29
CA SER A 454 4.25 11.72 17.63
C SER A 454 5.31 10.61 17.75
N GLU A 455 5.98 10.23 16.67
CA GLU A 455 6.94 9.11 16.70
C GLU A 455 8.13 9.37 17.65
N ARG A 456 8.70 10.55 17.62
CA ARG A 456 9.82 10.91 18.52
C ARG A 456 9.43 10.81 19.99
N ASP A 457 8.30 11.41 20.35
CA ASP A 457 7.85 11.43 21.75
C ASP A 457 7.36 10.05 22.20
N LYS A 458 6.71 9.29 21.32
CA LYS A 458 6.32 7.90 21.58
C LYS A 458 7.54 7.01 21.76
N LEU A 459 8.52 7.06 20.86
CA LEU A 459 9.74 6.25 20.98
C LEU A 459 10.56 6.60 22.22
N LEU A 460 10.58 7.87 22.64
CA LEU A 460 11.21 8.29 23.88
C LEU A 460 10.47 7.74 25.12
N ASN A 461 9.15 7.55 25.04
CA ASN A 461 8.32 7.01 26.12
C ASN A 461 7.97 5.51 25.94
N LEU A 462 8.64 4.80 25.02
CA LEU A 462 8.34 3.39 24.67
C LEU A 462 8.32 2.49 25.90
N GLU A 463 9.28 2.63 26.80
CA GLU A 463 9.36 1.83 28.02
C GLU A 463 8.12 1.97 28.90
N LYS A 464 7.63 3.21 29.10
CA LYS A 464 6.44 3.48 29.90
C LYS A 464 5.18 2.87 29.28
N GLU A 465 5.09 2.87 27.97
CA GLU A 465 3.95 2.26 27.26
C GLU A 465 3.99 0.73 27.35
N LEU A 466 5.17 0.12 27.21
CA LEU A 466 5.33 -1.32 27.35
C LEU A 466 5.03 -1.79 28.78
N HIS A 467 5.42 -1.01 29.81
CA HIS A 467 5.10 -1.29 31.21
C HIS A 467 3.59 -1.25 31.52
N LYS A 468 2.76 -0.63 30.72
CA LYS A 468 1.30 -0.69 30.87
C LYS A 468 0.74 -2.11 30.64
N ARG A 469 1.44 -2.95 29.89
CA ARG A 469 1.04 -4.34 29.57
C ARG A 469 1.95 -5.41 30.15
N VAL A 470 3.21 -5.08 30.38
CA VAL A 470 4.21 -6.04 30.88
C VAL A 470 4.67 -5.59 32.26
N VAL A 471 4.51 -6.46 33.25
CA VAL A 471 4.89 -6.19 34.62
C VAL A 471 6.32 -6.70 34.87
N GLY A 472 7.17 -5.84 35.41
CA GLY A 472 8.60 -6.13 35.59
C GLY A 472 9.33 -6.23 34.28
N GLN A 473 10.40 -7.01 34.22
CA GLN A 473 11.20 -7.24 33.00
C GLN A 473 11.88 -5.97 32.45
N ASP A 474 12.32 -5.10 33.35
CA ASP A 474 12.86 -3.77 33.03
C ASP A 474 14.02 -3.86 32.01
N GLU A 475 14.97 -4.80 32.23
CA GLU A 475 16.09 -5.01 31.30
C GLU A 475 15.61 -5.42 29.91
N ALA A 476 14.60 -6.30 29.83
CA ALA A 476 14.05 -6.75 28.57
C ALA A 476 13.39 -5.60 27.79
N ILE A 477 12.66 -4.77 28.51
CA ILE A 477 11.96 -3.62 27.93
C ILE A 477 12.96 -2.57 27.44
N VAL A 478 13.99 -2.26 28.22
CA VAL A 478 15.04 -1.30 27.85
C VAL A 478 15.83 -1.81 26.64
N ALA A 479 16.28 -3.04 26.63
CA ALA A 479 17.05 -3.62 25.52
C ALA A 479 16.26 -3.58 24.20
N VAL A 480 14.98 -3.94 24.22
CA VAL A 480 14.10 -3.88 23.05
C VAL A 480 13.87 -2.43 22.64
N ALA A 481 13.61 -1.53 23.57
CA ALA A 481 13.38 -0.11 23.29
C ALA A 481 14.60 0.53 22.62
N ASP A 482 15.80 0.24 23.11
CA ASP A 482 17.05 0.78 22.55
C ASP A 482 17.35 0.24 21.15
N ALA A 483 17.09 -1.04 20.90
CA ALA A 483 17.26 -1.61 19.55
C ALA A 483 16.29 -0.96 18.56
N ILE A 484 15.03 -0.76 18.94
CA ILE A 484 14.04 -0.07 18.10
C ILE A 484 14.45 1.39 17.87
N ARG A 485 14.91 2.09 18.88
CA ARG A 485 15.42 3.48 18.75
C ARG A 485 16.59 3.55 17.78
N ARG A 486 17.58 2.63 17.88
CA ARG A 486 18.72 2.57 16.94
C ARG A 486 18.29 2.37 15.51
N SER A 487 17.36 1.43 15.28
CA SER A 487 16.83 1.17 13.94
C SER A 487 16.09 2.39 13.38
N ARG A 488 15.23 3.03 14.18
CA ARG A 488 14.45 4.19 13.77
C ARG A 488 15.28 5.46 13.58
N ALA A 489 16.40 5.57 14.28
CA ALA A 489 17.38 6.65 14.11
C ALA A 489 18.28 6.46 12.86
N GLY A 490 18.12 5.38 12.10
CA GLY A 490 18.94 5.09 10.93
C GLY A 490 20.38 4.65 11.26
N LEU A 491 20.63 4.24 12.50
CA LEU A 491 21.97 3.83 12.98
C LEU A 491 22.21 2.32 12.80
N GLN A 492 21.31 1.61 12.16
CA GLN A 492 21.40 0.18 11.85
C GLN A 492 21.48 -0.03 10.34
N ASP A 493 22.03 -1.17 9.89
CA ASP A 493 22.06 -1.53 8.46
C ASP A 493 20.61 -1.65 7.92
N ALA A 494 20.26 -0.80 6.96
CA ALA A 494 18.93 -0.74 6.35
C ALA A 494 18.50 -2.06 5.65
N ARG A 495 19.44 -3.00 5.47
CA ARG A 495 19.13 -4.31 4.89
C ARG A 495 18.59 -5.30 5.91
N ARG A 496 18.80 -5.09 7.22
CA ARG A 496 18.41 -6.00 8.29
C ARG A 496 16.98 -5.72 8.79
N PRO A 497 16.32 -6.68 9.47
CA PRO A 497 15.07 -6.45 10.21
C PRO A 497 15.22 -5.29 11.23
N ILE A 498 14.10 -4.67 11.64
CA ILE A 498 14.07 -3.60 12.66
C ILE A 498 14.76 -4.05 13.96
N GLY A 499 14.58 -5.31 14.33
CA GLY A 499 15.23 -5.93 15.48
C GLY A 499 15.06 -7.43 15.47
N SER A 500 16.02 -8.14 16.06
CA SER A 500 16.04 -9.58 16.20
C SER A 500 16.44 -9.97 17.62
N PHE A 501 15.57 -10.71 18.29
CA PHE A 501 15.71 -11.00 19.73
C PHE A 501 15.51 -12.47 20.05
N ILE A 502 16.29 -13.00 21.01
CA ILE A 502 15.97 -14.26 21.69
C ILE A 502 15.49 -13.94 23.10
N PHE A 503 14.27 -14.37 23.44
CA PHE A 503 13.70 -14.26 24.77
C PHE A 503 13.85 -15.57 25.53
N LEU A 504 14.76 -15.59 26.50
CA LEU A 504 15.03 -16.75 27.36
C LEU A 504 14.27 -16.63 28.69
N GLY A 505 13.81 -17.74 29.25
CA GLY A 505 13.19 -17.75 30.59
C GLY A 505 12.08 -18.79 30.73
N THR A 506 11.57 -18.92 31.94
CA THR A 506 10.50 -19.86 32.27
C THR A 506 9.17 -19.49 31.56
N THR A 507 8.22 -20.41 31.59
CA THR A 507 6.91 -20.16 31.01
C THR A 507 6.10 -19.18 31.86
N GLY A 508 5.31 -18.30 31.23
CA GLY A 508 4.39 -17.38 31.92
C GLY A 508 5.02 -16.13 32.52
N VAL A 509 6.27 -15.78 32.16
CA VAL A 509 6.98 -14.58 32.62
C VAL A 509 6.72 -13.33 31.79
N GLY A 510 5.96 -13.45 30.68
CA GLY A 510 5.59 -12.31 29.87
C GLY A 510 6.22 -12.23 28.46
N LYS A 511 7.01 -13.23 28.01
CA LYS A 511 7.67 -13.23 26.69
C LYS A 511 6.72 -12.92 25.52
N THR A 512 5.64 -13.67 25.43
CA THR A 512 4.62 -13.49 24.37
C THR A 512 3.82 -12.19 24.55
N GLU A 513 3.62 -11.73 25.80
CA GLU A 513 2.91 -10.48 26.06
C GLU A 513 3.73 -9.25 25.65
N LEU A 514 5.05 -9.28 25.84
CA LEU A 514 5.94 -8.23 25.33
C LEU A 514 5.90 -8.16 23.81
N ALA A 515 5.88 -9.30 23.10
CA ALA A 515 5.74 -9.34 21.66
C ALA A 515 4.40 -8.71 21.17
N LYS A 516 3.30 -8.98 21.89
CA LYS A 516 1.99 -8.36 21.62
C LYS A 516 1.98 -6.87 21.89
N ALA A 517 2.56 -6.46 23.03
CA ALA A 517 2.68 -5.06 23.40
C ALA A 517 3.48 -4.27 22.35
N LEU A 518 4.54 -4.86 21.80
CA LEU A 518 5.33 -4.29 20.72
C LEU A 518 4.53 -4.17 19.43
N ALA A 519 3.76 -5.20 19.06
CA ALA A 519 2.91 -5.16 17.88
C ALA A 519 1.85 -4.05 18.00
N GLU A 520 1.19 -3.93 19.15
CA GLU A 520 0.21 -2.87 19.41
C GLU A 520 0.85 -1.47 19.39
N PHE A 521 2.02 -1.32 19.99
CA PHE A 521 2.69 -0.02 20.07
C PHE A 521 3.21 0.44 18.71
N LEU A 522 3.88 -0.44 17.95
CA LEU A 522 4.57 -0.07 16.71
C LEU A 522 3.63 -0.09 15.50
N PHE A 523 2.60 -0.95 15.52
CA PHE A 523 1.72 -1.19 14.40
C PHE A 523 0.24 -0.96 14.72
N ASP A 524 -0.06 -0.34 15.89
CA ASP A 524 -1.40 0.03 16.41
C ASP A 524 -2.42 -1.13 16.46
N ASP A 525 -1.98 -2.38 16.27
CA ASP A 525 -2.84 -3.57 16.36
C ASP A 525 -2.04 -4.77 16.89
N GLU A 526 -2.50 -5.38 17.96
CA GLU A 526 -1.90 -6.61 18.50
C GLU A 526 -1.98 -7.81 17.54
N ASN A 527 -2.90 -7.75 16.55
CA ASN A 527 -3.03 -8.76 15.51
C ASN A 527 -1.95 -8.63 14.40
N ASN A 528 -1.16 -7.56 14.38
CA ASN A 528 0.02 -7.44 13.52
C ASN A 528 1.21 -8.24 14.08
N MET A 529 0.91 -9.40 14.62
CA MET A 529 1.85 -10.40 15.06
C MET A 529 1.63 -11.71 14.31
N VAL A 530 2.68 -12.22 13.69
CA VAL A 530 2.72 -13.54 13.05
C VAL A 530 3.35 -14.51 14.06
N ARG A 531 2.54 -15.40 14.62
CA ARG A 531 3.03 -16.41 15.58
C ARG A 531 3.16 -17.75 14.90
N ILE A 532 4.35 -18.35 14.99
CA ILE A 532 4.68 -19.67 14.47
C ILE A 532 5.27 -20.49 15.63
N ASP A 533 4.66 -21.64 15.90
CA ASP A 533 5.14 -22.59 16.90
C ASP A 533 6.16 -23.52 16.26
N MET A 534 7.41 -23.44 16.71
CA MET A 534 8.51 -24.23 16.14
C MET A 534 8.43 -25.71 16.51
N SER A 535 7.58 -26.11 17.45
CA SER A 535 7.30 -27.51 17.72
C SER A 535 6.63 -28.25 16.56
N GLU A 536 6.00 -27.51 15.62
CA GLU A 536 5.44 -28.09 14.39
C GLU A 536 6.50 -28.30 13.28
N TYR A 537 7.73 -27.78 13.49
CA TYR A 537 8.81 -27.76 12.50
C TYR A 537 10.06 -28.54 12.95
N GLN A 538 9.84 -29.63 13.66
CA GLN A 538 10.91 -30.50 14.14
C GLN A 538 11.49 -31.40 13.05
N GLU A 539 10.68 -31.73 12.04
CA GLU A 539 11.07 -32.59 10.94
C GLU A 539 11.48 -31.79 9.69
N ARG A 540 12.43 -32.32 8.94
CA ARG A 540 12.92 -31.69 7.70
C ARG A 540 11.80 -31.39 6.68
N HIS A 541 10.79 -32.26 6.59
CA HIS A 541 9.67 -32.05 5.68
C HIS A 541 8.78 -30.88 6.07
N SER A 542 8.65 -30.59 7.35
CA SER A 542 7.83 -29.50 7.83
C SER A 542 8.47 -28.13 7.56
N VAL A 543 9.80 -28.07 7.43
CA VAL A 543 10.53 -26.82 7.10
C VAL A 543 10.09 -26.23 5.75
N SER A 544 9.77 -27.08 4.76
CA SER A 544 9.26 -26.63 3.47
C SER A 544 7.91 -25.90 3.58
N ARG A 545 7.13 -26.13 4.64
CA ARG A 545 5.89 -25.37 4.87
C ARG A 545 6.12 -23.91 5.26
N LEU A 546 7.32 -23.54 5.77
CA LEU A 546 7.64 -22.15 6.07
C LEU A 546 7.85 -21.30 4.81
N ILE A 547 8.52 -21.86 3.80
CA ILE A 547 8.90 -21.16 2.57
C ILE A 547 8.11 -21.62 1.34
N GLY A 548 7.39 -22.74 1.44
CA GLY A 548 6.69 -23.43 0.36
C GLY A 548 7.47 -24.65 -0.16
N ALA A 549 6.75 -25.64 -0.72
CA ALA A 549 7.35 -26.85 -1.27
C ALA A 549 8.04 -26.56 -2.62
N PRO A 550 9.20 -27.19 -2.91
CA PRO A 550 9.86 -27.02 -4.22
C PRO A 550 9.04 -27.61 -5.37
N PRO A 551 9.29 -27.20 -6.63
CA PRO A 551 8.60 -27.72 -7.80
C PRO A 551 8.63 -29.24 -7.87
N GLY A 552 7.46 -29.86 -8.12
CA GLY A 552 7.31 -31.32 -8.23
C GLY A 552 7.00 -32.06 -6.93
N TYR A 553 6.93 -31.38 -5.80
CA TYR A 553 6.51 -31.95 -4.53
C TYR A 553 5.04 -31.62 -4.22
N VAL A 554 4.40 -32.49 -3.41
CA VAL A 554 3.03 -32.26 -2.93
C VAL A 554 2.98 -30.96 -2.11
N GLY A 555 2.03 -30.07 -2.42
CA GLY A 555 1.91 -28.76 -1.76
C GLY A 555 2.65 -27.61 -2.47
N TYR A 556 3.18 -27.80 -3.68
CA TYR A 556 3.83 -26.72 -4.45
C TYR A 556 2.93 -25.50 -4.71
N ASP A 557 1.63 -25.73 -4.90
CA ASP A 557 0.65 -24.66 -5.10
C ASP A 557 0.36 -23.86 -3.83
N GLU A 558 0.63 -24.44 -2.66
CA GLU A 558 0.48 -23.78 -1.36
C GLU A 558 1.68 -22.86 -1.11
N SER A 559 1.39 -21.60 -0.74
CA SER A 559 2.42 -20.65 -0.35
C SER A 559 2.98 -20.98 1.02
N GLY A 560 4.26 -20.66 1.27
CA GLY A 560 4.88 -20.88 2.57
C GLY A 560 4.20 -20.05 3.67
N GLN A 561 4.03 -20.64 4.86
CA GLN A 561 3.31 -20.00 5.97
C GLN A 561 4.01 -18.71 6.43
N LEU A 562 5.33 -18.74 6.62
CA LEU A 562 6.10 -17.57 7.03
C LEU A 562 6.15 -16.52 5.91
N THR A 563 6.49 -16.94 4.69
CA THR A 563 6.65 -16.04 3.56
C THR A 563 5.33 -15.37 3.17
N GLU A 564 4.22 -16.10 3.15
CA GLU A 564 2.91 -15.55 2.81
C GLU A 564 2.38 -14.63 3.93
N ALA A 565 2.59 -14.98 5.21
CA ALA A 565 2.16 -14.17 6.34
C ALA A 565 2.87 -12.81 6.33
N VAL A 566 4.21 -12.78 6.13
CA VAL A 566 4.97 -11.53 6.06
C VAL A 566 4.67 -10.76 4.78
N ARG A 567 4.47 -11.43 3.66
CA ARG A 567 4.03 -10.77 2.42
C ARG A 567 2.71 -10.03 2.56
N ARG A 568 1.76 -10.60 3.32
CA ARG A 568 0.46 -9.96 3.62
C ARG A 568 0.57 -8.88 4.68
N LYS A 569 1.49 -9.04 5.64
CA LYS A 569 1.73 -8.10 6.74
C LYS A 569 3.23 -7.80 6.82
N PRO A 570 3.76 -6.96 5.92
CA PRO A 570 5.19 -6.64 5.88
C PRO A 570 5.66 -5.86 7.11
N TYR A 571 4.73 -5.28 7.86
CA TYR A 571 4.95 -4.61 9.13
C TYR A 571 4.32 -5.44 10.23
N SER A 572 5.11 -6.31 10.82
CA SER A 572 4.62 -7.24 11.85
C SER A 572 5.73 -7.68 12.80
N VAL A 573 5.32 -8.13 13.97
CA VAL A 573 6.18 -8.88 14.88
C VAL A 573 6.09 -10.36 14.50
N VAL A 574 7.20 -10.94 14.08
CA VAL A 574 7.29 -12.37 13.81
C VAL A 574 7.76 -13.06 15.08
N LEU A 575 6.86 -13.79 15.74
CA LEU A 575 7.13 -14.55 16.94
C LEU A 575 7.33 -16.03 16.61
N LEU A 576 8.55 -16.52 16.76
CA LEU A 576 8.93 -17.92 16.63
C LEU A 576 8.99 -18.54 18.03
N ASP A 577 7.95 -19.29 18.40
CA ASP A 577 7.80 -19.84 19.74
C ASP A 577 8.54 -21.19 19.85
N GLU A 578 9.25 -21.40 20.96
CA GLU A 578 10.01 -22.62 21.26
C GLU A 578 11.08 -22.98 20.19
N ILE A 579 11.93 -22.01 19.84
CA ILE A 579 12.92 -22.10 18.76
C ILE A 579 13.88 -23.30 18.94
N GLU A 580 14.15 -23.76 20.15
CA GLU A 580 14.97 -24.92 20.45
C GLU A 580 14.42 -26.24 19.91
N LYS A 581 13.15 -26.30 19.57
CA LYS A 581 12.50 -27.48 18.97
C LYS A 581 12.59 -27.53 17.46
N ALA A 582 13.01 -26.43 16.83
CA ALA A 582 13.09 -26.34 15.40
C ALA A 582 14.18 -27.23 14.78
N HIS A 583 13.92 -27.77 13.59
CA HIS A 583 14.94 -28.48 12.81
C HIS A 583 16.09 -27.53 12.42
N GLN A 584 17.31 -28.06 12.25
CA GLN A 584 18.50 -27.25 11.91
C GLN A 584 18.34 -26.41 10.63
N ASP A 585 17.57 -26.87 9.65
CA ASP A 585 17.32 -26.14 8.40
C ASP A 585 16.52 -24.85 8.63
N VAL A 586 15.74 -24.74 9.71
CA VAL A 586 15.05 -23.50 10.09
C VAL A 586 16.06 -22.39 10.42
N TYR A 587 17.13 -22.73 11.15
CA TYR A 587 18.19 -21.76 11.45
C TYR A 587 18.90 -21.24 10.21
N ASN A 588 19.04 -22.07 9.16
CA ASN A 588 19.63 -21.64 7.88
C ASN A 588 18.74 -20.63 7.15
N ILE A 589 17.41 -20.82 7.23
CA ILE A 589 16.44 -19.85 6.68
C ILE A 589 16.49 -18.53 7.46
N LEU A 590 16.52 -18.63 8.79
CA LEU A 590 16.59 -17.45 9.66
C LEU A 590 17.90 -16.68 9.46
N LEU A 591 19.03 -17.34 9.24
CA LEU A 591 20.29 -16.66 8.92
C LEU A 591 20.16 -15.75 7.69
N GLN A 592 19.51 -16.21 6.62
CA GLN A 592 19.27 -15.38 5.45
C GLN A 592 18.39 -14.16 5.76
N ILE A 593 17.36 -14.34 6.59
CA ILE A 593 16.49 -13.25 7.00
C ILE A 593 17.26 -12.24 7.86
N LEU A 594 18.07 -12.71 8.82
CA LEU A 594 18.82 -11.86 9.74
C LEU A 594 19.95 -11.07 9.05
N ASP A 595 20.54 -11.62 7.98
CA ASP A 595 21.62 -10.96 7.24
C ASP A 595 21.12 -10.02 6.15
N ASP A 596 20.22 -10.53 5.28
CA ASP A 596 19.78 -9.83 4.08
C ASP A 596 18.42 -9.15 4.24
N GLY A 597 17.68 -9.40 5.34
CA GLY A 597 16.32 -8.92 5.56
C GLY A 597 15.32 -9.37 4.50
N ARG A 598 15.62 -10.48 3.81
CA ARG A 598 14.75 -10.98 2.73
C ARG A 598 14.84 -12.50 2.62
N LEU A 599 13.77 -13.08 2.11
CA LEU A 599 13.69 -14.53 1.87
C LEU A 599 12.98 -14.79 0.54
N THR A 600 13.52 -15.70 -0.27
CA THR A 600 12.90 -16.11 -1.53
C THR A 600 11.93 -17.26 -1.28
N ASP A 601 10.68 -17.15 -1.71
CA ASP A 601 9.69 -18.21 -1.62
C ASP A 601 9.92 -19.31 -2.69
N ASN A 602 9.16 -20.40 -2.60
CA ASN A 602 9.23 -21.52 -3.54
C ASN A 602 8.82 -21.15 -4.99
N LYS A 603 8.14 -20.01 -5.18
CA LYS A 603 7.73 -19.47 -6.49
C LYS A 603 8.74 -18.47 -7.04
N GLY A 604 9.90 -18.32 -6.38
CA GLY A 604 10.95 -17.38 -6.77
C GLY A 604 10.66 -15.92 -6.41
N ARG A 605 9.64 -15.66 -5.58
CA ARG A 605 9.29 -14.30 -5.16
C ARG A 605 10.11 -13.89 -3.94
N LEU A 606 10.65 -12.69 -3.97
CA LEU A 606 11.36 -12.09 -2.86
C LEU A 606 10.38 -11.55 -1.83
N VAL A 607 10.49 -11.99 -0.59
CA VAL A 607 9.71 -11.50 0.56
C VAL A 607 10.61 -10.65 1.44
N ASP A 608 10.18 -9.43 1.73
CA ASP A 608 10.92 -8.43 2.48
C ASP A 608 10.59 -8.52 3.98
N PHE A 609 11.62 -8.66 4.82
CA PHE A 609 11.55 -8.71 6.28
C PHE A 609 12.17 -7.48 6.95
N LYS A 610 12.62 -6.47 6.19
CA LYS A 610 13.31 -5.29 6.74
C LYS A 610 12.44 -4.50 7.73
N ASN A 611 11.14 -4.54 7.53
CA ASN A 611 10.18 -3.83 8.36
C ASN A 611 9.54 -4.74 9.44
N THR A 612 10.11 -5.92 9.69
CA THR A 612 9.64 -6.84 10.74
C THR A 612 10.54 -6.79 11.97
N ILE A 613 9.97 -7.17 13.11
CA ILE A 613 10.72 -7.50 14.32
C ILE A 613 10.65 -9.00 14.52
N ILE A 614 11.80 -9.64 14.63
CA ILE A 614 11.89 -11.09 14.82
C ILE A 614 12.14 -11.39 16.29
N ILE A 615 11.21 -12.10 16.91
CA ILE A 615 11.32 -12.53 18.30
C ILE A 615 11.27 -14.06 18.35
N MET A 616 12.31 -14.63 18.90
CA MET A 616 12.42 -16.07 19.13
C MET A 616 12.28 -16.33 20.63
N THR A 617 11.33 -17.17 21.04
CA THR A 617 11.24 -17.55 22.45
C THR A 617 11.90 -18.90 22.69
N SER A 618 12.53 -19.05 23.84
CA SER A 618 13.10 -20.32 24.25
C SER A 618 12.93 -20.55 25.75
N ASN A 619 12.78 -21.82 26.12
CA ASN A 619 12.77 -22.28 27.50
C ASN A 619 14.11 -22.93 27.93
N LEU A 620 15.14 -22.82 27.06
CA LEU A 620 16.50 -23.29 27.41
C LEU A 620 17.01 -22.55 28.65
N GLY A 621 17.64 -23.28 29.53
CA GLY A 621 18.12 -22.72 30.80
C GLY A 621 17.06 -22.55 31.88
N ALA A 622 15.77 -22.83 31.61
CA ALA A 622 14.69 -22.67 32.62
C ALA A 622 14.96 -23.48 33.92
N MET A 623 15.54 -24.68 33.79
CA MET A 623 15.93 -25.49 34.96
C MET A 623 17.07 -24.83 35.76
N ALA A 624 18.09 -24.31 35.08
CA ALA A 624 19.20 -23.61 35.74
C ALA A 624 18.73 -22.37 36.49
N ILE A 625 17.80 -21.61 35.87
CA ILE A 625 17.16 -20.44 36.50
C ILE A 625 16.39 -20.87 37.76
N GLN A 626 15.62 -21.96 37.71
CA GLN A 626 14.85 -22.47 38.86
C GLN A 626 15.75 -22.96 40.01
N GLU A 627 16.80 -23.71 39.71
CA GLU A 627 17.76 -24.21 40.72
C GLU A 627 18.44 -23.06 41.46
N MET A 628 18.85 -22.01 40.77
CA MET A 628 19.48 -20.85 41.40
C MET A 628 18.52 -20.08 42.29
N ILE A 629 17.27 -19.90 41.84
CA ILE A 629 16.24 -19.24 42.68
C ILE A 629 15.97 -20.05 43.95
N THR A 630 15.85 -21.37 43.84
CA THR A 630 15.63 -22.22 44.98
C THR A 630 16.82 -22.15 45.96
N LYS A 631 18.05 -22.19 45.47
CA LYS A 631 19.27 -22.01 46.28
C LYS A 631 19.32 -20.63 46.96
N ASN A 632 18.92 -19.58 46.26
CA ASN A 632 18.90 -18.23 46.82
C ASN A 632 17.77 -18.06 47.86
N GLN A 633 16.63 -18.71 47.69
CA GLN A 633 15.58 -18.76 48.72
C GLN A 633 16.05 -19.52 49.97
N GLU A 634 16.75 -20.64 49.82
CA GLU A 634 17.34 -21.38 50.94
C GLU A 634 18.45 -20.61 51.67
N ARG A 635 19.23 -19.80 50.96
CA ARG A 635 20.25 -18.91 51.55
C ARG A 635 19.64 -17.75 52.33
N ARG A 636 18.58 -17.12 51.77
CA ARG A 636 17.85 -16.03 52.45
C ARG A 636 17.15 -16.47 53.74
N THR A 637 16.69 -17.71 53.82
CA THR A 637 16.13 -18.26 55.04
C THR A 637 17.17 -18.54 56.11
N LYS A 638 18.46 -18.55 55.75
CA LYS A 638 19.57 -18.83 56.68
C LYS A 638 20.37 -17.62 57.15
N ASN A 639 20.34 -16.48 56.44
CA ASN A 639 21.15 -15.28 56.73
C ASN A 639 20.40 -14.01 56.37
N GLU A 640 19.92 -13.26 57.35
CA GLU A 640 19.15 -12.01 57.16
C GLU A 640 20.00 -10.74 56.89
N GLU A 641 21.35 -10.76 56.86
CA GLU A 641 22.19 -9.54 56.88
C GLU A 641 23.03 -9.26 55.61
N LEU A 642 22.89 -9.98 54.50
CA LEU A 642 23.72 -9.79 53.30
C LEU A 642 22.88 -9.45 52.05
N GLU A 643 22.10 -8.36 52.08
CA GLU A 643 20.98 -8.19 51.16
C GLU A 643 21.22 -7.44 49.83
N VAL A 644 22.33 -6.76 49.60
CA VAL A 644 22.42 -5.89 48.39
C VAL A 644 23.53 -6.27 47.41
N GLN A 645 24.67 -6.79 47.84
CA GLN A 645 25.77 -7.15 46.94
C GLN A 645 25.69 -8.56 46.33
N SER A 646 24.86 -9.44 46.90
CA SER A 646 24.71 -10.84 46.43
C SER A 646 23.76 -10.99 45.21
N SER A 647 22.91 -10.03 44.93
CA SER A 647 21.88 -10.17 43.89
C SER A 647 22.40 -9.98 42.47
N GLU A 648 23.33 -9.07 42.23
CA GLU A 648 23.91 -8.83 40.91
C GLU A 648 24.89 -9.93 40.47
N ALA A 649 25.77 -10.37 41.39
CA ALA A 649 26.71 -11.46 41.14
C ALA A 649 26.02 -12.80 40.85
N ASP A 650 24.93 -13.10 41.58
CA ASP A 650 24.12 -14.29 41.37
C ASP A 650 23.37 -14.25 40.04
N PHE A 651 22.95 -13.06 39.59
CA PHE A 651 22.31 -12.86 38.30
C PHE A 651 23.30 -13.05 37.14
N ASP A 652 24.50 -12.51 37.25
CA ASP A 652 25.56 -12.69 36.27
C ASP A 652 26.00 -14.15 36.16
N GLU A 653 26.10 -14.89 37.29
CA GLU A 653 26.37 -16.33 37.25
C GLU A 653 25.27 -17.11 36.54
N MET A 654 24.00 -16.76 36.81
CA MET A 654 22.84 -17.35 36.13
C MET A 654 22.88 -17.07 34.62
N ARG A 655 23.14 -15.83 34.24
CA ARG A 655 23.25 -15.40 32.84
C ARG A 655 24.33 -16.18 32.12
N ASN A 656 25.51 -16.33 32.73
CA ASN A 656 26.65 -17.07 32.17
C ASN A 656 26.30 -18.55 31.94
N LYS A 657 25.66 -19.20 32.87
CA LYS A 657 25.22 -20.60 32.76
C LYS A 657 24.17 -20.79 31.66
N VAL A 658 23.20 -19.90 31.60
CA VAL A 658 22.17 -19.93 30.53
C VAL A 658 22.81 -19.71 29.17
N MET A 659 23.77 -18.80 29.07
CA MET A 659 24.51 -18.53 27.82
C MET A 659 25.38 -19.73 27.42
N GLU A 660 25.99 -20.46 28.33
CA GLU A 660 26.70 -21.71 28.03
C GLU A 660 25.78 -22.77 27.43
N ILE A 661 24.60 -22.96 28.05
CA ILE A 661 23.59 -23.89 27.55
C ILE A 661 23.14 -23.48 26.15
N LEU A 662 22.91 -22.20 25.93
CA LEU A 662 22.48 -21.68 24.62
C LEU A 662 23.54 -21.93 23.53
N ARG A 663 24.84 -21.71 23.85
CA ARG A 663 25.96 -21.97 22.93
C ARG A 663 26.14 -23.45 22.58
N GLN A 664 25.69 -24.37 23.42
CA GLN A 664 25.68 -25.80 23.14
C GLN A 664 24.57 -26.19 22.15
N PHE A 665 23.42 -25.50 22.19
CA PHE A 665 22.26 -25.78 21.34
C PHE A 665 22.30 -25.06 19.99
N MET A 666 22.77 -23.81 19.99
CA MET A 666 22.75 -22.96 18.80
C MET A 666 24.17 -22.67 18.32
N LYS A 667 24.37 -22.69 16.99
CA LYS A 667 25.66 -22.39 16.38
C LYS A 667 26.08 -20.94 16.68
N PRO A 668 27.37 -20.69 16.96
CA PRO A 668 27.87 -19.34 17.21
C PRO A 668 27.58 -18.36 16.08
N GLU A 669 27.58 -18.84 14.84
CA GLU A 669 27.23 -18.05 13.65
C GLU A 669 25.83 -17.46 13.72
N PHE A 670 24.87 -18.24 14.21
CA PHE A 670 23.47 -17.79 14.39
C PHE A 670 23.36 -16.76 15.52
N LEU A 671 23.99 -17.05 16.67
CA LEU A 671 23.94 -16.15 17.83
C LEU A 671 24.56 -14.78 17.56
N ASN A 672 25.61 -14.72 16.72
CA ASN A 672 26.27 -13.45 16.34
C ASN A 672 25.44 -12.57 15.38
N ARG A 673 24.33 -13.08 14.83
CA ARG A 673 23.44 -12.33 13.93
C ARG A 673 22.25 -11.73 14.65
N ILE A 674 22.04 -12.11 15.90
CA ILE A 674 20.94 -11.65 16.75
C ILE A 674 21.37 -10.35 17.42
N ASP A 675 20.50 -9.35 17.43
CA ASP A 675 20.79 -8.05 17.99
C ASP A 675 20.92 -8.11 19.50
N ASP A 676 20.06 -8.88 20.18
CA ASP A 676 20.17 -9.07 21.64
C ASP A 676 19.55 -10.40 22.12
N ILE A 677 20.15 -10.93 23.21
CA ILE A 677 19.69 -12.13 23.90
C ILE A 677 19.20 -11.72 25.29
N ILE A 678 17.90 -11.72 25.46
CA ILE A 678 17.22 -11.13 26.61
C ILE A 678 16.73 -12.22 27.55
N MET A 679 17.14 -12.13 28.83
CA MET A 679 16.73 -13.06 29.86
C MET A 679 15.57 -12.52 30.68
N PHE A 680 14.46 -13.21 30.65
CA PHE A 680 13.28 -12.90 31.45
C PHE A 680 13.41 -13.50 32.86
N THR A 681 13.27 -12.65 33.86
CA THR A 681 13.29 -13.04 35.24
C THR A 681 11.94 -13.59 35.71
N PRO A 682 11.91 -14.58 36.65
CA PRO A 682 10.66 -15.00 37.24
C PRO A 682 9.98 -13.87 38.01
N LEU A 683 8.65 -13.86 37.96
CA LEU A 683 7.85 -12.81 38.61
C LEU A 683 7.86 -12.93 40.13
N SER A 684 8.03 -11.82 40.83
CA SER A 684 7.90 -11.74 42.28
C SER A 684 6.41 -11.79 42.73
N ARG A 685 6.16 -12.04 44.01
CA ARG A 685 4.79 -12.02 44.56
C ARG A 685 4.09 -10.67 44.35
N GLU A 686 4.80 -9.56 44.51
CA GLU A 686 4.27 -8.23 44.29
C GLU A 686 3.94 -7.97 42.81
N GLN A 687 4.79 -8.46 41.92
CA GLN A 687 4.55 -8.37 40.46
C GLN A 687 3.32 -9.21 40.05
N ILE A 688 3.07 -10.36 40.69
CA ILE A 688 1.84 -11.13 40.41
C ILE A 688 0.58 -10.38 40.84
N ILE A 689 0.59 -9.62 41.93
CA ILE A 689 -0.55 -8.76 42.32
C ILE A 689 -0.84 -7.74 41.22
N ASN A 690 0.20 -7.13 40.65
CA ASN A 690 0.04 -6.19 39.51
C ASN A 690 -0.52 -6.90 38.28
N VAL A 691 -0.12 -8.14 37.99
CA VAL A 691 -0.69 -8.93 36.90
C VAL A 691 -2.17 -9.22 37.15
N VAL A 692 -2.58 -9.54 38.35
CA VAL A 692 -3.99 -9.73 38.74
C VAL A 692 -4.78 -8.43 38.45
N ALA A 693 -4.25 -7.29 38.93
CA ALA A 693 -4.88 -5.97 38.70
C ALA A 693 -5.06 -5.66 37.21
N MET A 694 -4.05 -5.93 36.39
CA MET A 694 -4.14 -5.71 34.93
C MET A 694 -5.18 -6.62 34.26
N GLN A 695 -5.21 -7.90 34.62
CA GLN A 695 -6.22 -8.83 34.08
C GLN A 695 -7.64 -8.46 34.53
N PHE A 696 -7.79 -8.02 35.78
CA PHE A 696 -9.05 -7.52 36.30
C PHE A 696 -9.52 -6.27 35.57
N ASN A 697 -8.62 -5.32 35.27
CA ASN A 697 -8.95 -4.13 34.45
C ASN A 697 -9.41 -4.51 33.04
N THR A 698 -8.87 -5.58 32.46
CA THR A 698 -9.34 -6.10 31.18
C THR A 698 -10.77 -6.65 31.28
N LEU A 699 -11.06 -7.40 32.37
CA LEU A 699 -12.40 -7.86 32.64
C LEU A 699 -13.39 -6.70 32.90
N LYS A 700 -12.98 -5.69 33.66
CA LYS A 700 -13.76 -4.47 33.90
C LYS A 700 -14.15 -3.78 32.59
N LYS A 701 -13.20 -3.63 31.64
CA LYS A 701 -13.46 -3.07 30.29
C LYS A 701 -14.47 -3.91 29.49
N MET A 702 -14.42 -5.24 29.60
CA MET A 702 -15.38 -6.13 28.91
C MET A 702 -16.80 -5.98 29.49
N LEU A 703 -16.91 -5.95 30.81
CA LEU A 703 -18.22 -5.82 31.49
C LEU A 703 -18.85 -4.43 31.29
N LYS A 704 -18.02 -3.39 31.22
CA LYS A 704 -18.49 -2.03 30.94
C LYS A 704 -19.18 -1.90 29.57
N LYS A 705 -18.80 -2.71 28.57
CA LYS A 705 -19.52 -2.79 27.28
C LYS A 705 -20.96 -3.30 27.44
N ASN A 706 -21.25 -4.04 28.51
CA ASN A 706 -22.58 -4.55 28.85
C ASN A 706 -23.27 -3.72 29.93
N ASN A 707 -22.78 -2.50 30.21
CA ASN A 707 -23.27 -1.59 31.25
C ASN A 707 -23.22 -2.20 32.67
N ILE A 708 -22.22 -3.03 32.96
CA ILE A 708 -21.97 -3.60 34.29
C ILE A 708 -20.64 -3.05 34.77
N ASP A 709 -20.66 -2.41 35.94
CA ASP A 709 -19.43 -1.93 36.59
C ASP A 709 -18.99 -2.94 37.69
N ILE A 710 -17.67 -3.16 37.81
CA ILE A 710 -17.10 -4.11 38.75
C ILE A 710 -15.87 -3.51 39.43
N GLU A 711 -15.73 -3.78 40.74
CA GLU A 711 -14.58 -3.37 41.54
C GLU A 711 -14.05 -4.55 42.33
N MET A 712 -12.76 -4.58 42.65
CA MET A 712 -12.11 -5.63 43.40
C MET A 712 -11.35 -5.04 44.58
N THR A 713 -11.54 -5.62 45.76
CA THR A 713 -10.84 -5.18 46.98
C THR A 713 -9.36 -5.61 46.93
N SER A 714 -8.52 -4.85 47.66
CA SER A 714 -7.09 -5.20 47.79
C SER A 714 -6.85 -6.58 48.40
N GLU A 715 -7.75 -7.02 49.28
CA GLU A 715 -7.68 -8.32 49.92
C GLU A 715 -8.00 -9.45 48.92
N ALA A 716 -9.04 -9.29 48.10
CA ALA A 716 -9.35 -10.22 47.03
C ALA A 716 -8.22 -10.32 45.98
N MET A 717 -7.57 -9.20 45.64
CA MET A 717 -6.42 -9.21 44.74
C MET A 717 -5.24 -10.00 45.31
N ARG A 718 -4.93 -9.82 46.60
CA ARG A 718 -3.86 -10.55 47.27
C ARG A 718 -4.18 -12.03 47.34
N PHE A 719 -5.41 -12.39 47.70
CA PHE A 719 -5.85 -13.79 47.76
C PHE A 719 -5.70 -14.50 46.42
N VAL A 720 -6.14 -13.86 45.30
CA VAL A 720 -5.98 -14.42 43.97
C VAL A 720 -4.50 -14.55 43.61
N ALA A 721 -3.68 -13.57 43.96
CA ALA A 721 -2.24 -13.58 43.69
C ALA A 721 -1.53 -14.71 44.47
N GLU A 722 -1.81 -14.85 45.78
CA GLU A 722 -1.18 -15.87 46.65
C GLU A 722 -1.58 -17.29 46.24
N THR A 723 -2.86 -17.52 45.97
CA THR A 723 -3.37 -18.83 45.58
C THR A 723 -2.90 -19.25 44.19
N SER A 724 -2.63 -18.28 43.30
CA SER A 724 -2.17 -18.54 41.92
C SER A 724 -0.65 -18.46 41.77
N PHE A 725 0.10 -18.12 42.82
CA PHE A 725 1.54 -17.97 42.74
C PHE A 725 2.26 -19.33 42.60
N ASP A 726 2.91 -19.55 41.47
CA ASP A 726 3.83 -20.66 41.24
C ASP A 726 5.03 -20.17 40.45
N VAL A 727 6.22 -20.25 41.03
CA VAL A 727 7.48 -19.78 40.41
C VAL A 727 7.77 -20.51 39.10
N ARG A 728 7.28 -21.73 38.89
CA ARG A 728 7.50 -22.55 37.70
C ARG A 728 6.62 -22.14 36.52
N TYR A 729 5.40 -21.67 36.81
CA TYR A 729 4.38 -21.38 35.81
C TYR A 729 4.08 -19.87 35.63
N GLY A 730 4.71 -19.04 36.47
CA GLY A 730 4.59 -17.57 36.39
C GLY A 730 3.14 -17.08 36.50
N ALA A 731 2.70 -16.23 35.57
CA ALA A 731 1.36 -15.66 35.57
C ALA A 731 0.27 -16.55 34.92
N ARG A 732 0.61 -17.72 34.35
CA ARG A 732 -0.40 -18.60 33.70
C ARG A 732 -1.49 -19.09 34.65
N PRO A 733 -1.21 -19.48 35.93
CA PRO A 733 -2.24 -19.90 36.88
C PRO A 733 -3.22 -18.78 37.22
N VAL A 734 -2.80 -17.51 37.22
CA VAL A 734 -3.64 -16.32 37.49
C VAL A 734 -4.85 -16.30 36.57
N LYS A 735 -4.62 -16.41 35.24
CA LYS A 735 -5.70 -16.39 34.25
C LYS A 735 -6.70 -17.52 34.45
N ARG A 736 -6.20 -18.72 34.78
CA ARG A 736 -7.08 -19.88 35.04
C ARG A 736 -7.91 -19.70 36.30
N MET A 737 -7.31 -19.16 37.35
CA MET A 737 -8.00 -18.88 38.58
C MET A 737 -9.07 -17.81 38.43
N MET A 738 -8.74 -16.69 37.78
CA MET A 738 -9.71 -15.66 37.47
C MET A 738 -10.87 -16.20 36.62
N GLN A 739 -10.59 -17.07 35.67
CA GLN A 739 -11.65 -17.67 34.85
C GLN A 739 -12.57 -18.57 35.70
N ARG A 740 -11.99 -19.38 36.57
CA ARG A 740 -12.75 -20.34 37.39
C ARG A 740 -13.53 -19.67 38.52
N GLU A 741 -12.89 -18.79 39.28
CA GLU A 741 -13.45 -18.21 40.49
C GLU A 741 -14.22 -16.89 40.26
N LEU A 742 -13.80 -16.08 39.23
CA LEU A 742 -14.48 -14.83 38.96
C LEU A 742 -15.43 -14.92 37.77
N ILE A 743 -14.90 -15.27 36.57
CA ILE A 743 -15.69 -15.15 35.34
C ILE A 743 -16.85 -16.13 35.34
N ASN A 744 -16.66 -17.37 35.75
CA ASN A 744 -17.73 -18.38 35.81
C ASN A 744 -18.85 -17.99 36.76
N GLU A 745 -18.51 -17.51 37.99
CA GLU A 745 -19.53 -17.09 38.94
C GLU A 745 -20.25 -15.82 38.51
N LEU A 746 -19.54 -14.83 38.04
CA LEU A 746 -20.15 -13.61 37.40
C LEU A 746 -21.10 -13.98 36.27
N SER A 747 -20.70 -14.92 35.41
CA SER A 747 -21.58 -15.37 34.31
C SER A 747 -22.88 -15.98 34.81
N LYS A 748 -22.82 -16.79 35.87
CA LYS A 748 -24.03 -17.36 36.51
C LYS A 748 -24.92 -16.26 37.11
N MET A 749 -24.31 -15.28 37.79
CA MET A 749 -25.04 -14.16 38.40
C MET A 749 -25.74 -13.29 37.34
N ILE A 750 -25.04 -12.99 36.23
CA ILE A 750 -25.58 -12.19 35.12
C ILE A 750 -26.72 -12.95 34.43
N LEU A 751 -26.56 -14.23 34.14
CA LEU A 751 -27.59 -15.05 33.48
C LEU A 751 -28.81 -15.36 34.39
N SER A 752 -28.64 -15.28 35.72
CA SER A 752 -29.75 -15.46 36.66
C SER A 752 -30.45 -14.17 37.05
N ASP A 753 -30.17 -13.03 36.36
CA ASP A 753 -30.68 -11.69 36.64
C ASP A 753 -30.54 -11.23 38.09
N LYS A 754 -29.53 -11.75 38.81
CA LYS A 754 -29.26 -11.38 40.21
C LYS A 754 -28.35 -10.16 40.34
N VAL A 755 -27.97 -9.54 39.21
CA VAL A 755 -27.08 -8.37 39.17
C VAL A 755 -27.88 -7.10 39.05
N ASN A 756 -27.75 -6.19 40.02
CA ASN A 756 -28.27 -4.84 39.90
C ASN A 756 -27.31 -3.98 39.07
N LYS A 757 -27.71 -3.62 37.81
CA LYS A 757 -26.88 -2.86 36.90
C LYS A 757 -26.64 -1.38 37.29
N GLU A 758 -27.38 -0.89 38.30
CA GLU A 758 -27.24 0.48 38.81
C GLU A 758 -26.13 0.61 39.86
N LYS A 759 -25.64 -0.51 40.40
CA LYS A 759 -24.58 -0.53 41.44
C LYS A 759 -23.39 -1.33 40.95
N PRO A 760 -22.14 -0.93 41.28
CA PRO A 760 -20.97 -1.74 40.95
C PRO A 760 -20.97 -3.06 41.73
N ILE A 761 -20.54 -4.13 41.06
CA ILE A 761 -20.30 -5.41 41.74
C ILE A 761 -18.96 -5.33 42.43
N VAL A 762 -18.95 -5.48 43.76
CA VAL A 762 -17.72 -5.52 44.53
C VAL A 762 -17.28 -6.98 44.77
N VAL A 763 -16.08 -7.31 44.26
CA VAL A 763 -15.43 -8.59 44.49
C VAL A 763 -14.60 -8.49 45.76
N ASP A 764 -14.95 -9.26 46.77
CA ASP A 764 -14.32 -9.26 48.07
C ASP A 764 -13.85 -10.68 48.46
N CYS A 765 -13.05 -10.79 49.52
CA CYS A 765 -12.57 -12.06 50.02
C CYS A 765 -13.05 -12.29 51.45
N GLU A 766 -13.78 -13.36 51.71
CA GLU A 766 -14.14 -13.82 53.07
C GLU A 766 -13.47 -15.17 53.38
N GLY A 767 -12.40 -15.10 54.15
CA GLY A 767 -11.58 -16.28 54.44
C GLY A 767 -10.85 -16.77 53.18
N GLU A 768 -11.13 -18.00 52.75
CA GLU A 768 -10.51 -18.62 51.55
C GLU A 768 -11.44 -18.64 50.33
N LYS A 769 -12.46 -17.76 50.29
CA LYS A 769 -13.42 -17.71 49.17
C LYS A 769 -13.67 -16.30 48.67
N ILE A 770 -13.83 -16.19 47.36
CA ILE A 770 -14.23 -14.95 46.72
C ILE A 770 -15.74 -14.80 46.82
N VAL A 771 -16.20 -13.62 47.29
CA VAL A 771 -17.61 -13.27 47.45
C VAL A 771 -17.93 -12.04 46.60
N PHE A 772 -19.10 -12.08 45.97
CA PHE A 772 -19.60 -10.95 45.14
C PHE A 772 -20.68 -10.22 45.92
N ARG A 773 -20.47 -8.92 46.12
CA ARG A 773 -21.46 -8.01 46.73
C ARG A 773 -21.97 -7.03 45.70
N ASN A 774 -23.30 -6.94 45.55
CA ASN A 774 -23.94 -6.06 44.57
C ASN A 774 -25.10 -5.27 45.20
#